data_33776c0dcac1e518d95a5ee4b463d607
#
_entry.id   33776c0dcac1e518d95a5ee4b463d607
#
_cell.length_a   1.000
_cell.length_b   1.000
_cell.length_c   1.000
_cell.angle_alpha   90.00
_cell.angle_beta   90.00
_cell.angle_gamma   90.00
#
_symmetry.space_group_name_H-M   'P 1'
#
loop_
_entity.id
_entity.type
_entity.pdbx_description
1 polymer ?
#
loop_
_entity_poly.entity_id
_entity_poly.type
_entity_poly.pdbx_seq_one_letter_code
_entity_poly.pdbx_strand_id
1 'polypeptide(L)'
;MRRSTDPRVRAAALLLLVSACGDAGAVAEGSSSGGETGSSSGATPTTGAESGETGGSSDSGETGEQPEAPVSVVWQDPELLLLRGDEVLLRFPADGFALGQVAALDEASSYDPFFLQPDQWLTVESAELLQGDAAVDLQLRFTGGASARLSVAEQAPGRFTATLVPAADGPALAYLRLRPVVDAEEGFYGLGEYFDSAEHRGRVRAMQLEYDAKLEGQNNEAHVPVPFVIGTRGWGLFVEDPHPAVFDVAAAADDRVAATFGTGPATGEGLKFHLYAANHPIDVVRHYYATTGAPLLPAPWALGPWIWRDENKDQAQAEADIVQIRELDLATSGIWIDRPYASAVGAFDWNPAQFPAPAAMIAAAHAAGLRVALWSAPYVEDVEAAASLRLEAENQGYFPPKVALLTSNWGEPIDLTNPAAYAWWQGLIHNYTDMGIEGFKLDYAEDITVGLGGARTVWEFADGSSERTMHKLYALLYHRVYAETLPASGGFLLARAGTYGDQKNVSVIWPGDLDATMDRHGDDAEKDGEQFVAVGGLPAAVTASLSLGPSGFPCFASDTGGYRRSPPDRETFTRWFEYTALTPVMQVGTSTSDVPWEFTPENGFDEVMLGWYREYARLHMRLFPYVWTYAQRLADDGRPLQRPLGLAYPELGVHPSDVYLLGDSLLVAPVVERGASSRALTLPPGGWVDWWTGELLMGGGEVEVAAPLETLPLFVRAGAIVPLLRPTIDSLAPTTMPTQVDSFAEDPGALYVRVVAAAQASEFTVYDGTALTQQLGDAALTLAIAPGEVFTQGAWFEVIAAPEVVGVLDGDEALAQLDSLAALAKAERGWARDKVLGGTLAIKVGPGQHTLTAQRP
;
A
#
# COMPACT_ATOMS: atom_id res chain seq x y z
N MET A 1 -36.02 5.28 -18.45
CA MET A 1 -36.59 3.93 -18.34
C MET A 1 -36.15 3.37 -16.98
N ARG A 2 -37.12 2.94 -16.16
CA ARG A 2 -36.78 2.46 -14.80
C ARG A 2 -35.98 1.15 -14.92
N ARG A 3 -34.76 1.08 -14.38
CA ARG A 3 -33.95 -0.13 -14.32
C ARG A 3 -34.59 -1.13 -13.37
N SER A 4 -34.76 -2.38 -13.84
CA SER A 4 -35.24 -3.51 -13.06
C SER A 4 -34.11 -3.97 -12.12
N THR A 5 -34.39 -4.03 -10.83
CA THR A 5 -33.52 -4.49 -9.76
C THR A 5 -33.68 -5.99 -9.45
N ASP A 6 -34.09 -6.81 -10.42
CA ASP A 6 -34.27 -8.26 -10.20
C ASP A 6 -32.96 -9.02 -10.47
N PRO A 7 -32.28 -9.58 -9.45
CA PRO A 7 -31.02 -10.32 -9.60
C PRO A 7 -31.17 -11.63 -10.40
N ARG A 8 -32.39 -12.15 -10.62
CA ARG A 8 -32.60 -13.41 -11.35
C ARG A 8 -32.44 -13.28 -12.87
N VAL A 9 -32.39 -12.07 -13.40
CA VAL A 9 -32.22 -11.83 -14.84
C VAL A 9 -30.72 -11.80 -15.24
N ARG A 10 -29.82 -11.62 -14.30
CA ARG A 10 -28.39 -11.51 -14.58
C ARG A 10 -27.67 -12.86 -14.68
N ALA A 11 -28.17 -13.91 -14.02
CA ALA A 11 -27.55 -15.25 -14.06
C ALA A 11 -27.70 -15.97 -15.40
N ALA A 12 -28.62 -15.55 -16.28
CA ALA A 12 -28.83 -16.21 -17.59
C ALA A 12 -27.95 -15.65 -18.71
N ALA A 13 -27.30 -14.50 -18.52
CA ALA A 13 -26.44 -13.88 -19.53
C ALA A 13 -24.97 -14.36 -19.48
N LEU A 14 -24.57 -15.00 -18.38
CA LEU A 14 -23.18 -15.43 -18.15
C LEU A 14 -22.79 -16.75 -18.84
N LEU A 15 -23.73 -17.45 -19.46
CA LEU A 15 -23.52 -18.79 -20.06
C LEU A 15 -23.17 -18.79 -21.55
N LEU A 16 -22.94 -17.66 -22.20
CA LEU A 16 -22.80 -17.56 -23.66
C LEU A 16 -21.52 -16.87 -24.18
N LEU A 17 -20.53 -16.58 -23.35
CA LEU A 17 -19.31 -15.85 -23.78
C LEU A 17 -17.97 -16.51 -23.43
N VAL A 18 -17.93 -17.85 -23.32
CA VAL A 18 -16.68 -18.61 -23.29
C VAL A 18 -16.46 -19.26 -24.65
N SER A 19 -16.02 -18.51 -25.63
CA SER A 19 -15.37 -19.07 -26.85
C SER A 19 -14.80 -17.91 -27.66
N ALA A 20 -13.55 -17.62 -27.49
CA ALA A 20 -12.62 -17.16 -28.52
C ALA A 20 -11.36 -16.56 -27.91
N CYS A 21 -10.31 -17.37 -27.87
CA CYS A 21 -8.95 -17.05 -28.27
C CYS A 21 -8.12 -18.29 -28.01
N GLY A 22 -7.96 -19.07 -29.05
CA GLY A 22 -6.98 -20.14 -29.11
C GLY A 22 -6.04 -19.80 -30.25
N ASP A 23 -4.86 -20.27 -30.08
CA ASP A 23 -3.92 -20.83 -31.05
C ASP A 23 -2.54 -20.19 -31.14
N ALA A 24 -1.64 -21.01 -30.87
CA ALA A 24 -0.50 -21.55 -31.64
C ALA A 24 0.75 -21.54 -30.73
N GLY A 25 1.53 -22.54 -30.64
CA GLY A 25 1.81 -23.74 -31.39
C GLY A 25 3.05 -24.42 -30.81
N ALA A 26 3.03 -25.71 -30.83
CA ALA A 26 3.96 -26.66 -30.28
C ALA A 26 5.35 -26.68 -30.92
N VAL A 27 6.32 -27.27 -30.21
CA VAL A 27 7.26 -28.38 -30.57
C VAL A 27 8.49 -28.29 -29.66
N ALA A 28 8.71 -29.18 -28.81
CA ALA A 28 9.19 -30.55 -28.58
C ALA A 28 10.66 -30.70 -28.23
N GLU A 29 10.82 -31.45 -27.14
CA GLU A 29 11.77 -32.47 -26.75
C GLU A 29 13.21 -32.17 -26.32
N GLY A 30 13.52 -32.73 -25.11
CA GLY A 30 14.67 -33.60 -24.97
C GLY A 30 15.40 -33.58 -23.62
N SER A 31 14.97 -34.40 -22.67
CA SER A 31 15.70 -35.24 -21.70
C SER A 31 17.14 -34.89 -21.27
N SER A 32 17.59 -34.98 -20.06
CA SER A 32 17.54 -35.98 -18.97
C SER A 32 18.71 -35.78 -17.98
N SER A 33 18.48 -36.18 -16.74
CA SER A 33 19.36 -36.74 -15.69
C SER A 33 20.48 -35.88 -15.10
N GLY A 34 20.69 -35.88 -13.84
CA GLY A 34 20.43 -36.64 -12.65
C GLY A 34 21.51 -36.41 -11.61
N GLY A 35 21.21 -36.61 -10.34
CA GLY A 35 22.19 -37.09 -9.34
C GLY A 35 22.48 -36.19 -8.15
N GLU A 36 21.79 -36.43 -7.02
CA GLU A 36 22.27 -36.74 -5.65
C GLU A 36 23.41 -35.86 -5.04
N THR A 37 23.41 -35.47 -3.86
CA THR A 37 22.94 -35.73 -2.50
C THR A 37 23.75 -34.84 -1.53
N GLY A 38 23.22 -34.53 -0.39
CA GLY A 38 24.06 -34.21 0.76
C GLY A 38 23.48 -33.26 1.82
N SER A 39 22.99 -33.88 2.88
CA SER A 39 22.46 -33.28 4.10
C SER A 39 23.55 -32.68 5.02
N SER A 40 23.21 -31.67 5.82
CA SER A 40 23.30 -31.74 7.31
C SER A 40 22.99 -30.37 7.97
N SER A 41 21.97 -30.38 8.81
CA SER A 41 21.94 -30.07 10.26
C SER A 41 22.62 -28.79 10.76
N GLY A 42 21.87 -27.79 11.20
CA GLY A 42 21.51 -27.66 12.61
C GLY A 42 22.31 -26.56 13.34
N ALA A 43 21.63 -25.55 13.85
CA ALA A 43 21.74 -25.08 15.23
C ALA A 43 21.25 -23.63 15.39
N THR A 44 20.26 -23.48 16.22
CA THR A 44 19.87 -22.23 16.89
C THR A 44 20.96 -21.73 17.83
N PRO A 45 21.09 -20.43 18.05
CA PRO A 45 21.28 -19.95 19.40
C PRO A 45 20.26 -18.85 19.80
N THR A 46 19.59 -19.12 20.89
CA THR A 46 18.99 -18.15 21.79
C THR A 46 20.08 -17.40 22.54
N THR A 47 20.02 -16.09 22.56
CA THR A 47 20.47 -15.31 23.71
C THR A 47 19.67 -14.03 23.80
N GLY A 48 18.97 -13.89 24.93
CA GLY A 48 18.39 -12.66 25.38
C GLY A 48 19.46 -11.68 25.86
N ALA A 49 19.16 -10.41 25.74
CA ALA A 49 19.81 -9.38 26.54
C ALA A 49 18.81 -8.24 26.78
N GLU A 50 18.92 -7.74 27.95
CA GLU A 50 18.00 -6.89 28.69
C GLU A 50 17.90 -5.47 28.16
N SER A 51 16.73 -4.90 28.48
CA SER A 51 16.30 -3.53 28.48
C SER A 51 17.35 -2.48 28.85
N GLY A 52 17.42 -1.44 28.06
CA GLY A 52 17.91 -0.13 28.44
C GLY A 52 16.93 0.92 27.94
N GLU A 53 16.06 1.40 28.84
CA GLU A 53 15.23 2.58 28.59
C GLU A 53 16.11 3.82 28.40
N THR A 54 16.01 4.49 27.28
CA THR A 54 16.16 5.94 27.21
C THR A 54 15.11 6.46 26.23
N GLY A 55 14.09 7.06 26.81
CA GLY A 55 13.06 7.79 26.11
C GLY A 55 13.60 9.04 25.42
N GLY A 56 13.04 9.30 24.27
CA GLY A 56 13.21 10.51 23.51
C GLY A 56 12.27 10.47 22.31
N SER A 57 10.97 10.61 22.55
CA SER A 57 10.03 10.91 21.47
C SER A 57 10.10 12.40 21.20
N SER A 58 10.56 12.79 20.03
CA SER A 58 10.41 14.15 19.54
C SER A 58 9.36 14.15 18.44
N ASP A 59 8.15 14.50 18.83
CA ASP A 59 7.04 14.79 17.95
C ASP A 59 7.20 16.21 17.40
N SER A 60 7.38 16.38 16.11
CA SER A 60 7.45 17.67 15.45
C SER A 60 6.12 18.04 14.77
N GLY A 61 5.08 18.17 15.54
CA GLY A 61 3.78 18.63 15.07
C GLY A 61 2.93 19.03 16.23
N GLU A 62 2.92 20.29 16.55
CA GLU A 62 2.27 20.82 17.73
C GLU A 62 0.79 20.56 17.88
N THR A 63 0.51 19.90 18.92
CA THR A 63 -0.17 20.49 20.10
C THR A 63 0.57 19.94 21.31
N GLY A 64 0.97 20.80 22.29
CA GLY A 64 1.65 20.33 23.49
C GLY A 64 0.89 19.11 24.02
N GLU A 65 1.58 17.99 24.17
CA GLU A 65 0.98 16.72 24.63
C GLU A 65 0.23 16.98 25.94
N GLN A 66 -1.07 17.15 25.81
CA GLN A 66 -1.96 16.90 26.93
C GLN A 66 -1.79 15.42 27.26
N PRO A 67 -1.61 15.03 28.53
CA PRO A 67 -1.56 13.62 28.88
C PRO A 67 -2.75 12.91 28.23
N GLU A 68 -2.48 11.80 27.52
CA GLU A 68 -3.52 11.06 26.84
C GLU A 68 -4.65 10.79 27.81
N ALA A 69 -5.86 11.22 27.44
CA ALA A 69 -7.03 10.94 28.27
C ALA A 69 -7.20 9.41 28.34
N PRO A 70 -7.47 8.84 29.54
CA PRO A 70 -7.57 7.40 29.69
C PRO A 70 -8.68 6.86 28.78
N VAL A 71 -8.37 5.78 28.06
CA VAL A 71 -9.34 5.09 27.23
C VAL A 71 -9.91 3.90 28.01
N SER A 72 -11.21 3.69 27.94
CA SER A 72 -11.88 2.58 28.61
C SER A 72 -13.06 2.03 27.80
N VAL A 73 -13.37 0.75 28.02
CA VAL A 73 -14.62 0.16 27.57
C VAL A 73 -15.45 -0.18 28.80
N VAL A 74 -16.68 0.35 28.83
CA VAL A 74 -17.56 0.19 29.97
C VAL A 74 -18.96 -0.25 29.53
N TRP A 75 -19.64 -1.01 30.42
CA TRP A 75 -21.06 -1.32 30.28
C TRP A 75 -21.88 -0.31 31.11
N GLN A 76 -22.72 0.45 30.41
CA GLN A 76 -23.71 1.32 31.03
C GLN A 76 -25.08 0.87 30.53
N ASP A 77 -25.75 -0.05 31.30
CA ASP A 77 -26.98 -0.67 30.86
C ASP A 77 -27.96 0.34 30.21
N PRO A 78 -28.36 0.11 28.95
CA PRO A 78 -28.19 -1.08 28.14
C PRO A 78 -27.07 -0.97 27.04
N GLU A 79 -26.01 -0.21 27.22
CA GLU A 79 -25.04 0.11 26.20
C GLU A 79 -23.60 -0.25 26.57
N LEU A 80 -22.83 -0.75 25.57
CA LEU A 80 -21.38 -0.85 25.66
C LEU A 80 -20.76 0.41 25.04
N LEU A 81 -19.91 1.10 25.79
CA LEU A 81 -19.30 2.36 25.41
C LEU A 81 -17.78 2.22 25.31
N LEU A 82 -17.20 2.75 24.23
CA LEU A 82 -15.78 3.06 24.14
C LEU A 82 -15.60 4.54 24.45
N LEU A 83 -14.82 4.85 25.48
CA LEU A 83 -14.65 6.19 26.03
C LEU A 83 -13.19 6.63 25.94
N ARG A 84 -12.99 7.93 25.67
CA ARG A 84 -11.73 8.65 25.84
C ARG A 84 -11.95 9.75 26.88
N GLY A 85 -11.50 9.53 28.11
CA GLY A 85 -11.95 10.34 29.23
C GLY A 85 -13.46 10.25 29.42
N ASP A 86 -14.16 11.38 29.37
CA ASP A 86 -15.62 11.47 29.43
C ASP A 86 -16.29 11.48 28.05
N GLU A 87 -15.51 11.50 26.96
CA GLU A 87 -16.01 11.51 25.59
C GLU A 87 -16.39 10.09 25.14
N VAL A 88 -17.61 9.94 24.62
CA VAL A 88 -18.06 8.69 24.00
C VAL A 88 -17.59 8.68 22.54
N LEU A 89 -16.63 7.80 22.20
CA LEU A 89 -16.13 7.63 20.83
C LEU A 89 -17.02 6.70 20.02
N LEU A 90 -17.44 5.58 20.63
CA LEU A 90 -18.25 4.58 19.97
C LEU A 90 -19.25 3.99 20.96
N ARG A 91 -20.47 3.69 20.50
CA ARG A 91 -21.56 3.20 21.32
C ARG A 91 -22.26 2.02 20.69
N PHE A 92 -22.37 0.92 21.42
CA PHE A 92 -23.16 -0.26 21.03
C PHE A 92 -24.42 -0.33 21.92
N PRO A 93 -25.57 0.10 21.42
CA PRO A 93 -26.84 -0.08 22.13
C PRO A 93 -27.30 -1.53 22.14
N ALA A 94 -28.45 -1.83 22.71
CA ALA A 94 -29.00 -3.18 22.77
C ALA A 94 -29.12 -3.86 21.38
N ASP A 95 -29.44 -3.09 20.33
CA ASP A 95 -29.45 -3.56 18.95
C ASP A 95 -28.10 -3.49 18.26
N GLY A 96 -27.03 -3.11 18.97
CA GLY A 96 -25.64 -3.06 18.50
C GLY A 96 -25.01 -4.44 18.32
N PHE A 97 -25.61 -5.49 18.87
CA PHE A 97 -25.26 -6.89 18.68
C PHE A 97 -26.46 -7.66 18.17
N ALA A 98 -26.29 -8.40 17.06
CA ALA A 98 -27.38 -9.21 16.54
C ALA A 98 -26.88 -10.57 16.04
N LEU A 99 -27.74 -11.58 16.19
CA LEU A 99 -27.53 -12.95 15.73
C LEU A 99 -28.51 -13.24 14.57
N GLY A 100 -27.98 -13.74 13.45
CA GLY A 100 -28.81 -14.07 12.29
C GLY A 100 -29.24 -15.51 12.31
N GLN A 101 -30.54 -15.74 12.56
CA GLN A 101 -31.16 -17.07 12.59
C GLN A 101 -31.52 -17.50 11.16
N VAL A 102 -31.32 -18.78 10.89
CA VAL A 102 -31.77 -19.50 9.68
C VAL A 102 -32.64 -20.67 10.05
N ALA A 103 -33.46 -21.14 9.11
CA ALA A 103 -34.35 -22.29 9.37
C ALA A 103 -33.58 -23.58 9.67
N ALA A 104 -32.47 -23.79 8.96
CA ALA A 104 -31.52 -24.87 9.18
C ALA A 104 -30.16 -24.48 8.59
N LEU A 105 -29.07 -24.98 9.20
CA LEU A 105 -27.74 -24.82 8.62
C LEU A 105 -27.61 -25.73 7.40
N ASP A 106 -27.00 -25.19 6.34
CA ASP A 106 -26.70 -25.86 5.09
C ASP A 106 -25.20 -25.68 4.78
N GLU A 107 -24.45 -26.76 4.78
CA GLU A 107 -23.02 -26.76 4.45
C GLU A 107 -22.70 -26.22 3.04
N ALA A 108 -23.66 -26.37 2.11
CA ALA A 108 -23.50 -25.90 0.75
C ALA A 108 -23.84 -24.41 0.56
N SER A 109 -24.46 -23.75 1.56
CA SER A 109 -24.79 -22.32 1.46
C SER A 109 -23.55 -21.44 1.55
N SER A 110 -23.51 -20.36 0.78
CA SER A 110 -22.42 -19.37 0.87
C SER A 110 -22.44 -18.57 2.16
N TYR A 111 -23.63 -18.36 2.73
CA TYR A 111 -23.86 -17.42 3.85
C TYR A 111 -23.25 -16.03 3.62
N ASP A 112 -23.03 -15.64 2.37
CA ASP A 112 -22.48 -14.35 1.99
C ASP A 112 -23.49 -13.24 2.30
N PRO A 113 -23.23 -12.35 3.25
CA PRO A 113 -24.21 -11.34 3.66
C PRO A 113 -24.43 -10.24 2.60
N PHE A 114 -23.58 -10.16 1.58
CA PHE A 114 -23.80 -9.25 0.45
C PHE A 114 -24.97 -9.72 -0.42
N PHE A 115 -25.15 -11.03 -0.59
CA PHE A 115 -26.20 -11.63 -1.41
C PHE A 115 -27.33 -12.26 -0.60
N LEU A 116 -27.06 -12.75 0.60
CA LEU A 116 -27.98 -13.53 1.42
C LEU A 116 -28.20 -12.85 2.77
N GLN A 117 -29.44 -12.95 3.26
CA GLN A 117 -29.81 -12.45 4.58
C GLN A 117 -30.33 -13.58 5.44
N PRO A 118 -30.22 -13.51 6.78
CA PRO A 118 -30.89 -14.47 7.67
C PRO A 118 -32.41 -14.35 7.57
N ASP A 119 -33.10 -15.41 7.99
CA ASP A 119 -34.57 -15.40 8.08
C ASP A 119 -35.07 -14.40 9.12
N GLN A 120 -34.29 -14.23 10.19
CA GLN A 120 -34.60 -13.27 11.25
C GLN A 120 -33.32 -12.78 11.93
N TRP A 121 -33.27 -11.49 12.25
CA TRP A 121 -32.29 -10.93 13.17
C TRP A 121 -32.80 -10.99 14.59
N LEU A 122 -32.04 -11.63 15.50
CA LEU A 122 -32.29 -11.68 16.92
C LEU A 122 -31.46 -10.57 17.57
N THR A 123 -32.11 -9.70 18.35
CA THR A 123 -31.51 -8.57 19.06
C THR A 123 -31.50 -8.79 20.57
N VAL A 124 -30.63 -8.10 21.30
CA VAL A 124 -30.48 -8.24 22.74
C VAL A 124 -31.75 -7.75 23.45
N GLU A 125 -32.32 -8.59 24.28
CA GLU A 125 -33.46 -8.26 25.19
C GLU A 125 -32.99 -7.88 26.60
N SER A 126 -31.91 -8.51 27.06
CA SER A 126 -31.32 -8.22 28.36
C SER A 126 -29.84 -8.61 28.39
N ALA A 127 -29.09 -7.95 29.26
CA ALA A 127 -27.73 -8.30 29.55
C ALA A 127 -27.52 -8.44 31.06
N GLU A 128 -26.69 -9.36 31.46
CA GLU A 128 -26.27 -9.59 32.83
C GLU A 128 -24.76 -9.45 32.92
N LEU A 129 -24.28 -8.51 33.76
CA LEU A 129 -22.85 -8.34 34.00
C LEU A 129 -22.35 -9.49 34.89
N LEU A 130 -21.37 -10.23 34.35
CA LEU A 130 -20.72 -11.31 35.06
C LEU A 130 -19.53 -10.74 35.87
N GLN A 131 -19.19 -11.41 36.97
CA GLN A 131 -17.98 -11.06 37.72
C GLN A 131 -16.78 -11.83 37.14
N GLY A 132 -15.74 -11.12 36.74
CA GLY A 132 -14.52 -11.70 36.14
C GLY A 132 -13.38 -10.70 36.06
N ASP A 133 -12.26 -11.12 35.48
CA ASP A 133 -11.07 -10.31 35.34
C ASP A 133 -11.09 -9.45 34.03
N ALA A 134 -12.07 -9.66 33.16
CA ALA A 134 -12.25 -8.85 31.94
C ALA A 134 -12.77 -7.45 32.28
N ALA A 135 -12.46 -6.46 31.45
CA ALA A 135 -12.97 -5.11 31.61
C ALA A 135 -14.50 -5.08 31.53
N VAL A 136 -15.09 -5.88 30.63
CA VAL A 136 -16.54 -6.15 30.54
C VAL A 136 -16.74 -7.62 30.22
N ASP A 137 -17.66 -8.27 30.93
CA ASP A 137 -18.07 -9.67 30.71
C ASP A 137 -19.59 -9.76 30.87
N LEU A 138 -20.31 -10.05 29.79
CA LEU A 138 -21.76 -10.03 29.75
C LEU A 138 -22.34 -11.35 29.28
N GLN A 139 -23.39 -11.78 29.92
CA GLN A 139 -24.32 -12.78 29.40
C GLN A 139 -25.47 -12.05 28.71
N LEU A 140 -25.50 -12.11 27.41
CA LEU A 140 -26.54 -11.50 26.58
C LEU A 140 -27.65 -12.49 26.31
N ARG A 141 -28.91 -12.07 26.42
CA ARG A 141 -30.11 -12.81 26.03
C ARG A 141 -30.75 -12.10 24.86
N PHE A 142 -31.03 -12.86 23.83
CA PHE A 142 -31.59 -12.37 22.58
C PHE A 142 -33.05 -12.78 22.42
N THR A 143 -33.78 -12.02 21.61
CA THR A 143 -35.09 -12.43 21.09
C THR A 143 -35.01 -13.87 20.54
N GLY A 144 -36.13 -14.60 20.53
CA GLY A 144 -36.14 -15.98 20.03
C GLY A 144 -35.42 -17.01 20.90
N GLY A 145 -35.01 -16.64 22.13
CA GLY A 145 -34.43 -17.57 23.11
C GLY A 145 -32.94 -17.89 22.90
N ALA A 146 -32.26 -17.21 21.97
CA ALA A 146 -30.82 -17.33 21.83
C ALA A 146 -30.08 -16.60 22.97
N SER A 147 -28.85 -17.01 23.23
CA SER A 147 -27.97 -16.29 24.15
C SER A 147 -26.52 -16.29 23.63
N ALA A 148 -25.72 -15.33 24.11
CA ALA A 148 -24.30 -15.26 23.81
C ALA A 148 -23.53 -14.66 24.98
N ARG A 149 -22.26 -14.98 25.08
CA ARG A 149 -21.31 -14.29 25.96
C ARG A 149 -20.55 -13.25 25.18
N LEU A 150 -20.50 -12.02 25.70
CA LEU A 150 -19.65 -10.94 25.22
C LEU A 150 -18.57 -10.66 26.26
N SER A 151 -17.31 -10.88 25.93
CA SER A 151 -16.17 -10.57 26.80
C SER A 151 -15.30 -9.53 26.13
N VAL A 152 -14.88 -8.48 26.88
CA VAL A 152 -13.96 -7.44 26.41
C VAL A 152 -12.78 -7.36 27.37
N ALA A 153 -11.57 -7.44 26.85
CA ALA A 153 -10.33 -7.34 27.60
C ALA A 153 -9.43 -6.25 27.03
N GLU A 154 -8.90 -5.41 27.91
CA GLU A 154 -7.85 -4.47 27.55
C GLU A 154 -6.54 -5.20 27.30
N GLN A 155 -5.89 -4.94 26.16
CA GLN A 155 -4.60 -5.50 25.78
C GLN A 155 -3.45 -4.52 26.04
N ALA A 156 -3.73 -3.25 25.83
CA ALA A 156 -2.86 -2.11 26.08
C ALA A 156 -3.71 -0.83 26.08
N PRO A 157 -3.21 0.31 26.53
CA PRO A 157 -3.94 1.56 26.48
C PRO A 157 -4.49 1.84 25.07
N GLY A 158 -5.79 2.06 24.96
CA GLY A 158 -6.49 2.31 23.70
C GLY A 158 -6.70 1.07 22.82
N ARG A 159 -6.36 -0.15 23.26
CA ARG A 159 -6.51 -1.40 22.50
C ARG A 159 -7.25 -2.47 23.29
N PHE A 160 -8.43 -2.84 22.82
CA PHE A 160 -9.30 -3.83 23.44
C PHE A 160 -9.60 -4.97 22.47
N THR A 161 -9.63 -6.20 22.98
CA THR A 161 -10.09 -7.37 22.24
C THR A 161 -11.41 -7.82 22.84
N ALA A 162 -12.39 -8.05 21.97
CA ALA A 162 -13.71 -8.53 22.33
C ALA A 162 -14.04 -9.83 21.59
N THR A 163 -14.83 -10.69 22.24
CA THR A 163 -15.39 -11.89 21.63
C THR A 163 -16.89 -11.98 21.92
N LEU A 164 -17.66 -12.24 20.87
CA LEU A 164 -19.10 -12.51 20.95
C LEU A 164 -19.34 -13.97 20.59
N VAL A 165 -19.63 -14.82 21.57
CA VAL A 165 -19.78 -16.28 21.38
C VAL A 165 -21.20 -16.71 21.66
N PRO A 166 -22.00 -17.12 20.65
CA PRO A 166 -23.33 -17.66 20.83
C PRO A 166 -23.30 -19.00 21.61
N ALA A 167 -24.33 -19.23 22.42
CA ALA A 167 -24.49 -20.50 23.11
C ALA A 167 -24.92 -21.62 22.14
N ALA A 168 -24.42 -22.81 22.34
CA ALA A 168 -24.66 -23.97 21.47
C ALA A 168 -26.09 -24.51 21.51
N ASP A 169 -26.87 -24.20 22.57
CA ASP A 169 -28.22 -24.74 22.83
C ASP A 169 -29.35 -23.83 22.32
N GLY A 170 -29.04 -22.99 21.30
CA GLY A 170 -29.96 -22.04 20.70
C GLY A 170 -30.53 -22.46 19.34
N PRO A 171 -31.23 -21.53 18.66
CA PRO A 171 -31.69 -21.72 17.29
C PRO A 171 -30.50 -21.86 16.32
N ALA A 172 -30.75 -22.33 15.09
CA ALA A 172 -29.73 -22.38 14.06
C ALA A 172 -29.30 -20.96 13.68
N LEU A 173 -28.04 -20.61 13.92
CA LEU A 173 -27.47 -19.30 13.65
C LEU A 173 -26.41 -19.43 12.54
N ALA A 174 -26.40 -18.46 11.61
CA ALA A 174 -25.46 -18.45 10.50
C ALA A 174 -24.78 -17.08 10.29
N TYR A 175 -25.21 -16.05 11.02
CA TYR A 175 -24.66 -14.69 10.89
C TYR A 175 -24.44 -14.05 12.24
N LEU A 176 -23.37 -13.25 12.32
CA LEU A 176 -23.06 -12.39 13.45
C LEU A 176 -22.94 -10.94 12.96
N ARG A 177 -23.50 -9.99 13.72
CA ARG A 177 -23.50 -8.56 13.34
C ARG A 177 -23.12 -7.68 14.53
N LEU A 178 -22.20 -6.76 14.24
CA LEU A 178 -21.87 -5.62 15.09
C LEU A 178 -22.46 -4.36 14.45
N ARG A 179 -23.11 -3.49 15.28
CA ARG A 179 -23.82 -2.32 14.75
C ARG A 179 -23.71 -1.11 15.68
N PRO A 180 -22.48 -0.54 15.84
CA PRO A 180 -22.31 0.66 16.65
C PRO A 180 -23.01 1.87 16.07
N VAL A 181 -23.33 2.81 16.97
CA VAL A 181 -23.76 4.18 16.65
C VAL A 181 -22.55 5.03 16.39
N VAL A 182 -22.62 5.83 15.33
CA VAL A 182 -21.58 6.76 14.89
C VAL A 182 -22.14 8.17 14.75
N ASP A 183 -21.28 9.16 14.69
CA ASP A 183 -21.70 10.56 14.51
C ASP A 183 -22.10 10.82 13.05
N ALA A 184 -23.07 11.73 12.84
CA ALA A 184 -23.59 12.03 11.52
C ALA A 184 -22.61 12.78 10.61
N GLU A 185 -21.64 13.49 11.17
CA GLU A 185 -20.64 14.26 10.43
C GLU A 185 -19.28 13.58 10.34
N GLU A 186 -19.16 12.37 10.90
CA GLU A 186 -17.91 11.62 10.96
C GLU A 186 -17.58 10.98 9.60
N GLY A 187 -16.33 11.06 9.14
CA GLY A 187 -15.81 10.33 7.98
C GLY A 187 -15.25 8.96 8.38
N PHE A 188 -15.20 8.02 7.43
CA PHE A 188 -14.75 6.65 7.68
C PHE A 188 -13.71 6.21 6.67
N TYR A 189 -12.60 5.65 7.15
CA TYR A 189 -11.48 5.17 6.36
C TYR A 189 -11.15 3.72 6.69
N GLY A 190 -10.29 3.10 5.88
CA GLY A 190 -9.94 1.70 6.03
C GLY A 190 -10.68 0.80 5.05
N LEU A 191 -11.10 -0.38 5.48
CA LEU A 191 -11.85 -1.40 4.74
C LEU A 191 -11.12 -2.02 3.54
N GLY A 192 -9.88 -1.62 3.25
CA GLY A 192 -9.08 -2.19 2.18
C GLY A 192 -8.98 -1.29 0.95
N GLU A 193 -8.84 -1.90 -0.22
CA GLU A 193 -8.67 -1.22 -1.49
C GLU A 193 -10.00 -0.97 -2.19
N TYR A 194 -10.25 0.28 -2.58
CA TYR A 194 -11.40 0.67 -3.38
C TYR A 194 -11.02 1.74 -4.40
N PHE A 195 -11.68 1.71 -5.56
CA PHE A 195 -11.37 2.58 -6.70
C PHE A 195 -12.29 3.80 -6.81
N ASP A 196 -13.41 3.79 -6.09
CA ASP A 196 -14.47 4.80 -6.19
C ASP A 196 -14.40 5.90 -5.12
N SER A 197 -13.90 5.57 -3.93
CA SER A 197 -13.78 6.52 -2.82
C SER A 197 -12.81 6.00 -1.75
N ALA A 198 -11.93 6.87 -1.25
CA ALA A 198 -11.07 6.60 -0.11
C ALA A 198 -11.81 6.75 1.24
N GLU A 199 -12.90 7.54 1.26
CA GLU A 199 -13.83 7.69 2.38
C GLU A 199 -15.11 6.90 2.10
N HIS A 200 -15.67 6.22 3.11
CA HIS A 200 -16.68 5.18 2.92
C HIS A 200 -18.08 5.51 3.42
N ARG A 201 -18.37 6.69 3.97
CA ARG A 201 -19.73 7.06 4.43
C ARG A 201 -20.73 6.92 3.29
N GLY A 202 -21.86 6.30 3.58
CA GLY A 202 -22.92 6.05 2.62
C GLY A 202 -22.62 4.88 1.65
N ARG A 203 -21.58 4.08 1.91
CA ARG A 203 -21.17 2.95 1.09
C ARG A 203 -21.47 1.61 1.75
N VAL A 204 -21.71 0.61 0.93
CA VAL A 204 -21.75 -0.80 1.34
C VAL A 204 -20.51 -1.49 0.75
N ARG A 205 -19.68 -2.06 1.63
CA ARG A 205 -18.39 -2.65 1.25
C ARG A 205 -18.40 -4.15 1.54
N ALA A 206 -18.35 -4.96 0.48
CA ALA A 206 -18.19 -6.40 0.59
C ALA A 206 -16.72 -6.72 0.94
N MET A 207 -16.52 -7.60 1.93
CA MET A 207 -15.19 -8.08 2.31
C MET A 207 -14.87 -9.35 1.52
N GLN A 208 -14.86 -9.27 0.22
CA GLN A 208 -14.57 -10.35 -0.72
C GLN A 208 -13.45 -9.92 -1.65
N LEU A 209 -12.64 -10.88 -2.09
CA LEU A 209 -11.66 -10.64 -3.15
C LEU A 209 -12.35 -10.63 -4.52
N GLU A 210 -11.96 -9.71 -5.35
CA GLU A 210 -12.33 -9.66 -6.77
C GLU A 210 -11.58 -10.77 -7.53
N TYR A 211 -12.28 -11.53 -8.36
CA TYR A 211 -11.70 -12.69 -9.05
C TYR A 211 -11.17 -12.35 -10.45
N ASP A 212 -11.92 -11.60 -11.22
CA ASP A 212 -11.65 -11.35 -12.64
C ASP A 212 -11.84 -9.86 -12.93
N ALA A 213 -10.93 -9.34 -13.69
CA ALA A 213 -10.95 -7.97 -14.18
C ALA A 213 -12.28 -7.55 -14.82
N LYS A 214 -13.05 -8.49 -15.39
CA LYS A 214 -14.38 -8.21 -15.94
C LYS A 214 -15.47 -8.12 -14.89
N LEU A 215 -15.20 -8.62 -13.70
CA LEU A 215 -16.09 -8.59 -12.55
C LEU A 215 -15.72 -7.49 -11.56
N GLU A 216 -14.54 -6.90 -11.69
CA GLU A 216 -14.05 -5.83 -10.84
C GLU A 216 -15.06 -4.69 -10.70
N GLY A 217 -15.28 -4.27 -9.47
CA GLY A 217 -16.19 -3.19 -9.13
C GLY A 217 -17.67 -3.48 -9.31
N GLN A 218 -18.06 -4.64 -9.81
CA GLN A 218 -19.49 -4.94 -10.02
C GLN A 218 -20.25 -5.21 -8.71
N ASN A 219 -19.55 -5.71 -7.69
CA ASN A 219 -20.13 -6.11 -6.41
C ASN A 219 -19.57 -5.35 -5.21
N ASN A 220 -18.90 -4.23 -5.39
CA ASN A 220 -18.11 -3.57 -4.34
C ASN A 220 -17.00 -4.47 -3.74
N GLU A 221 -16.57 -5.48 -4.45
CA GLU A 221 -15.44 -6.31 -4.03
C GLU A 221 -14.13 -5.55 -4.27
N ALA A 222 -13.06 -5.99 -3.62
CA ALA A 222 -11.74 -5.37 -3.70
C ALA A 222 -10.66 -6.44 -3.79
N HIS A 223 -9.51 -6.11 -4.36
CA HIS A 223 -8.37 -7.03 -4.35
C HIS A 223 -7.78 -7.21 -2.95
N VAL A 224 -7.91 -6.22 -2.07
CA VAL A 224 -7.37 -6.24 -0.71
C VAL A 224 -8.45 -5.83 0.30
N PRO A 225 -9.48 -6.66 0.55
CA PRO A 225 -10.49 -6.36 1.56
C PRO A 225 -9.92 -6.53 2.98
N VAL A 226 -10.11 -5.52 3.82
CA VAL A 226 -9.65 -5.50 5.22
C VAL A 226 -10.81 -5.12 6.13
N PRO A 227 -11.30 -6.00 7.02
CA PRO A 227 -12.45 -5.72 7.88
C PRO A 227 -12.07 -4.81 9.06
N PHE A 228 -11.46 -3.66 8.75
CA PHE A 228 -10.98 -2.66 9.68
C PHE A 228 -11.44 -1.27 9.24
N VAL A 229 -12.28 -0.61 10.04
CA VAL A 229 -12.79 0.74 9.79
C VAL A 229 -12.30 1.70 10.87
N ILE A 230 -11.95 2.91 10.47
CA ILE A 230 -11.49 4.02 11.32
C ILE A 230 -12.50 5.16 11.20
N GLY A 231 -13.02 5.64 12.33
CA GLY A 231 -13.79 6.89 12.38
C GLY A 231 -12.91 8.09 12.67
N THR A 232 -13.22 9.21 12.03
CA THR A 232 -12.44 10.47 12.17
C THR A 232 -12.45 11.07 13.58
N ARG A 233 -13.26 10.54 14.51
CA ARG A 233 -13.20 10.88 15.94
C ARG A 233 -12.12 10.14 16.71
N GLY A 234 -11.33 9.25 16.04
CA GLY A 234 -10.20 8.56 16.65
C GLY A 234 -10.53 7.19 17.25
N TRP A 235 -11.52 6.51 16.74
CA TRP A 235 -11.80 5.11 17.06
C TRP A 235 -11.54 4.19 15.86
N GLY A 236 -11.34 2.90 16.13
CA GLY A 236 -11.26 1.84 15.12
C GLY A 236 -12.02 0.60 15.54
N LEU A 237 -12.65 -0.06 14.57
CA LEU A 237 -13.27 -1.37 14.70
C LEU A 237 -12.60 -2.31 13.70
N PHE A 238 -11.88 -3.31 14.19
CA PHE A 238 -11.32 -4.40 13.39
C PHE A 238 -11.99 -5.71 13.76
N VAL A 239 -12.48 -6.47 12.77
CA VAL A 239 -13.07 -7.79 12.98
C VAL A 239 -12.12 -8.83 12.42
N GLU A 240 -11.56 -9.66 13.30
CA GLU A 240 -10.58 -10.69 12.95
C GLU A 240 -11.31 -11.99 12.56
N ASP A 241 -11.89 -12.00 11.36
CA ASP A 241 -12.65 -13.13 10.85
C ASP A 241 -12.53 -13.24 9.31
N PRO A 242 -12.16 -14.40 8.74
CA PRO A 242 -11.98 -14.60 7.31
C PRO A 242 -13.27 -14.93 6.54
N HIS A 243 -14.40 -15.16 7.20
CA HIS A 243 -15.64 -15.50 6.52
C HIS A 243 -16.16 -14.36 5.64
N PRO A 244 -17.09 -14.67 4.71
CA PRO A 244 -17.78 -13.65 3.92
C PRO A 244 -18.41 -12.58 4.81
N ALA A 245 -18.18 -11.31 4.46
CA ALA A 245 -18.64 -10.20 5.29
C ALA A 245 -19.03 -8.98 4.47
N VAL A 246 -19.81 -8.09 5.09
CA VAL A 246 -20.20 -6.80 4.54
C VAL A 246 -20.17 -5.74 5.62
N PHE A 247 -19.60 -4.59 5.28
CA PHE A 247 -19.72 -3.36 6.06
C PHE A 247 -20.71 -2.42 5.37
N ASP A 248 -21.79 -2.09 6.06
CA ASP A 248 -22.67 -0.98 5.73
C ASP A 248 -22.18 0.23 6.53
N VAL A 249 -21.59 1.18 5.82
CA VAL A 249 -20.94 2.35 6.42
C VAL A 249 -21.88 3.55 6.32
N ALA A 250 -22.85 3.61 7.25
CA ALA A 250 -23.88 4.67 7.28
C ALA A 250 -24.68 4.80 5.97
N ALA A 251 -24.84 3.71 5.20
CA ALA A 251 -25.59 3.70 3.96
C ALA A 251 -27.10 3.45 4.19
N ALA A 252 -27.46 2.46 5.02
CA ALA A 252 -28.84 2.17 5.36
C ALA A 252 -29.37 3.06 6.49
N ALA A 253 -28.51 3.52 7.38
CA ALA A 253 -28.81 4.45 8.46
C ALA A 253 -27.62 5.36 8.71
N ASP A 254 -27.79 6.66 8.65
CA ASP A 254 -26.74 7.69 8.70
C ASP A 254 -25.98 7.73 10.02
N ASP A 255 -26.55 7.16 11.08
CA ASP A 255 -25.98 7.08 12.44
C ASP A 255 -25.41 5.69 12.78
N ARG A 256 -25.20 4.79 11.82
CA ARG A 256 -24.81 3.40 12.08
C ARG A 256 -23.72 2.91 11.11
N VAL A 257 -22.73 2.24 11.65
CA VAL A 257 -21.89 1.31 10.89
C VAL A 257 -22.33 -0.10 11.23
N ALA A 258 -22.54 -0.99 10.25
CA ALA A 258 -22.92 -2.36 10.49
C ALA A 258 -21.95 -3.33 9.82
N ALA A 259 -21.22 -4.10 10.62
CA ALA A 259 -20.34 -5.19 10.19
C ALA A 259 -21.07 -6.52 10.33
N THR A 260 -21.36 -7.20 9.23
CA THR A 260 -22.09 -8.46 9.18
C THR A 260 -21.20 -9.55 8.61
N PHE A 261 -21.10 -10.68 9.34
CA PHE A 261 -20.29 -11.85 8.97
C PHE A 261 -21.18 -13.06 8.78
N GLY A 262 -21.03 -13.76 7.67
CA GLY A 262 -21.73 -14.99 7.33
C GLY A 262 -20.88 -16.21 7.69
N THR A 263 -20.83 -16.53 8.97
CA THR A 263 -20.00 -17.60 9.52
C THR A 263 -20.59 -19.00 9.34
N GLY A 264 -21.89 -19.10 8.99
CA GLY A 264 -22.55 -20.36 8.69
C GLY A 264 -22.39 -21.37 9.84
N PRO A 265 -21.98 -22.63 9.57
CA PRO A 265 -21.76 -23.64 10.61
C PRO A 265 -20.75 -23.27 11.69
N ALA A 266 -19.80 -22.36 11.40
CA ALA A 266 -18.80 -21.89 12.35
C ALA A 266 -19.33 -20.81 13.32
N THR A 267 -20.59 -20.40 13.25
CA THR A 267 -21.17 -19.34 14.10
C THR A 267 -20.98 -19.61 15.60
N GLY A 268 -20.97 -20.88 16.00
CA GLY A 268 -20.72 -21.27 17.39
C GLY A 268 -19.30 -20.97 17.90
N GLU A 269 -18.34 -20.73 17.02
CA GLU A 269 -16.98 -20.31 17.38
C GLU A 269 -16.95 -18.84 17.82
N GLY A 270 -17.97 -18.07 17.43
CA GLY A 270 -18.15 -16.67 17.78
C GLY A 270 -17.46 -15.74 16.81
N LEU A 271 -17.44 -14.45 17.16
CA LEU A 271 -16.81 -13.38 16.41
C LEU A 271 -15.79 -12.69 17.29
N LYS A 272 -14.54 -12.66 16.85
CA LYS A 272 -13.45 -11.90 17.49
C LYS A 272 -13.33 -10.54 16.83
N PHE A 273 -13.33 -9.48 17.64
CA PHE A 273 -13.15 -8.13 17.14
C PHE A 273 -12.35 -7.27 18.11
N HIS A 274 -11.83 -6.17 17.61
CA HIS A 274 -10.99 -5.26 18.35
C HIS A 274 -11.56 -3.85 18.30
N LEU A 275 -11.52 -3.15 19.43
CA LEU A 275 -11.86 -1.76 19.56
C LEU A 275 -10.59 -0.98 19.86
N TYR A 276 -10.35 0.03 19.06
CA TYR A 276 -9.18 0.90 19.16
C TYR A 276 -9.60 2.33 19.44
N ALA A 277 -8.75 3.08 20.16
CA ALA A 277 -8.90 4.50 20.33
C ALA A 277 -7.55 5.20 20.39
N ALA A 278 -7.45 6.34 19.73
CA ALA A 278 -6.29 7.22 19.73
C ALA A 278 -6.73 8.69 19.78
N ASN A 279 -5.84 9.59 20.18
CA ASN A 279 -6.14 11.04 20.22
C ASN A 279 -6.38 11.59 18.81
N HIS A 280 -5.64 11.13 17.83
CA HIS A 280 -5.81 11.49 16.43
C HIS A 280 -6.21 10.25 15.61
N PRO A 281 -7.19 10.35 14.69
CA PRO A 281 -7.69 9.18 13.97
C PRO A 281 -6.62 8.45 13.14
N ILE A 282 -5.63 9.16 12.61
CA ILE A 282 -4.53 8.54 11.84
C ILE A 282 -3.68 7.58 12.70
N ASP A 283 -3.61 7.80 14.02
CA ASP A 283 -2.83 7.00 14.95
C ASP A 283 -3.50 5.67 15.32
N VAL A 284 -4.75 5.48 14.90
CA VAL A 284 -5.49 4.23 15.14
C VAL A 284 -4.82 3.03 14.46
N VAL A 285 -4.15 3.24 13.32
CA VAL A 285 -3.47 2.18 12.55
C VAL A 285 -2.36 1.50 13.36
N ARG A 286 -1.69 2.22 14.28
CA ARG A 286 -0.67 1.60 15.17
C ARG A 286 -1.23 0.44 16.00
N HIS A 287 -2.49 0.55 16.44
CA HIS A 287 -3.17 -0.51 17.19
C HIS A 287 -3.49 -1.72 16.31
N TYR A 288 -3.82 -1.47 15.04
CA TYR A 288 -4.03 -2.52 14.04
C TYR A 288 -2.71 -3.28 13.80
N TYR A 289 -1.59 -2.59 13.59
CA TYR A 289 -0.27 -3.23 13.45
C TYR A 289 0.15 -4.01 14.70
N ALA A 290 -0.11 -3.47 15.88
CA ALA A 290 0.18 -4.16 17.12
C ALA A 290 -0.69 -5.44 17.33
N THR A 291 -1.80 -5.58 16.60
CA THR A 291 -2.67 -6.75 16.62
C THR A 291 -2.30 -7.76 15.52
N THR A 292 -2.02 -7.27 14.29
CA THR A 292 -1.88 -8.12 13.10
C THR A 292 -0.44 -8.29 12.61
N GLY A 293 0.47 -7.49 13.12
CA GLY A 293 1.88 -7.42 12.72
C GLY A 293 2.21 -6.13 11.95
N ALA A 294 3.42 -5.63 12.15
CA ALA A 294 3.95 -4.49 11.41
C ALA A 294 4.10 -4.83 9.91
N PRO A 295 4.04 -3.82 9.01
CA PRO A 295 4.21 -4.06 7.59
C PRO A 295 5.63 -4.51 7.24
N LEU A 296 5.74 -5.42 6.27
CA LEU A 296 7.01 -5.78 5.65
C LEU A 296 7.47 -4.60 4.77
N LEU A 297 8.54 -3.95 5.16
CA LEU A 297 9.12 -2.90 4.34
C LEU A 297 9.86 -3.50 3.14
N PRO A 298 9.75 -2.89 1.96
CA PRO A 298 10.62 -3.26 0.84
C PRO A 298 12.07 -2.93 1.18
N ALA A 299 13.02 -3.59 0.52
CA ALA A 299 14.43 -3.20 0.64
C ALA A 299 14.61 -1.72 0.22
N PRO A 300 15.56 -0.97 0.82
CA PRO A 300 15.75 0.44 0.49
C PRO A 300 15.87 0.74 -1.01
N TRP A 301 16.57 -0.12 -1.75
CA TRP A 301 16.73 0.01 -3.20
C TRP A 301 15.40 -0.14 -3.97
N ALA A 302 14.43 -0.85 -3.41
CA ALA A 302 13.12 -1.06 -4.06
C ALA A 302 12.24 0.20 -4.05
N LEU A 303 12.57 1.21 -3.25
CA LEU A 303 11.92 2.52 -3.27
C LEU A 303 12.41 3.45 -4.40
N GLY A 304 13.39 3.03 -5.20
CA GLY A 304 13.73 3.75 -6.42
C GLY A 304 12.81 3.35 -7.58
N PRO A 305 12.77 4.13 -8.68
CA PRO A 305 11.92 3.81 -9.81
C PRO A 305 12.23 2.46 -10.44
N TRP A 306 11.19 1.82 -10.98
CA TRP A 306 11.21 0.54 -11.69
C TRP A 306 10.71 0.71 -13.11
N ILE A 307 11.27 -0.09 -14.04
CA ILE A 307 10.81 -0.17 -15.44
C ILE A 307 10.65 -1.64 -15.80
N TRP A 308 9.58 -1.98 -16.52
CA TRP A 308 9.28 -3.34 -16.91
C TRP A 308 8.53 -3.41 -18.25
N ARG A 309 8.49 -4.60 -18.85
CA ARG A 309 7.67 -4.92 -20.01
C ARG A 309 6.74 -6.07 -19.67
N ASP A 310 5.52 -6.04 -20.18
CA ASP A 310 4.55 -7.12 -20.02
C ASP A 310 5.07 -8.44 -20.66
N GLU A 311 5.68 -8.32 -21.85
CA GLU A 311 6.33 -9.45 -22.51
C GLU A 311 7.72 -9.04 -23.02
N ASN A 312 8.77 -9.52 -22.38
CA ASN A 312 10.11 -9.43 -22.93
C ASN A 312 10.27 -10.48 -24.04
N LYS A 313 10.65 -10.05 -25.24
CA LYS A 313 10.86 -10.95 -26.38
C LYS A 313 11.92 -12.01 -26.08
N ASP A 314 13.03 -11.55 -25.49
CA ASP A 314 14.18 -12.37 -25.17
C ASP A 314 15.14 -11.63 -24.23
N GLN A 315 16.17 -12.32 -23.80
CA GLN A 315 17.26 -11.78 -22.98
C GLN A 315 17.95 -10.57 -23.62
N ALA A 316 18.10 -10.55 -24.95
CA ALA A 316 18.76 -9.44 -25.62
C ALA A 316 17.97 -8.14 -25.51
N GLN A 317 16.64 -8.19 -25.49
CA GLN A 317 15.81 -7.01 -25.25
C GLN A 317 15.98 -6.52 -23.80
N ALA A 318 15.93 -7.41 -22.81
CA ALA A 318 16.15 -7.04 -21.41
C ALA A 318 17.54 -6.42 -21.19
N GLU A 319 18.57 -6.98 -21.82
CA GLU A 319 19.95 -6.41 -21.78
C GLU A 319 20.03 -5.04 -22.47
N ALA A 320 19.29 -4.84 -23.57
CA ALA A 320 19.19 -3.55 -24.22
C ALA A 320 18.51 -2.50 -23.34
N ASP A 321 17.45 -2.87 -22.63
CA ASP A 321 16.75 -1.97 -21.69
C ASP A 321 17.66 -1.54 -20.53
N ILE A 322 18.46 -2.45 -19.98
CA ILE A 322 19.48 -2.16 -18.95
C ILE A 322 20.44 -1.08 -19.43
N VAL A 323 20.91 -1.18 -20.66
CA VAL A 323 21.82 -0.20 -21.27
C VAL A 323 21.09 1.12 -21.49
N GLN A 324 19.90 1.09 -22.09
CA GLN A 324 19.14 2.27 -22.47
C GLN A 324 18.73 3.13 -21.27
N ILE A 325 18.37 2.52 -20.13
CA ILE A 325 18.06 3.21 -18.86
C ILE A 325 19.23 4.14 -18.48
N ARG A 326 20.47 3.66 -18.58
CA ARG A 326 21.67 4.45 -18.21
C ARG A 326 22.07 5.46 -19.28
N GLU A 327 21.96 5.10 -20.57
CA GLU A 327 22.27 6.02 -21.67
C GLU A 327 21.31 7.24 -21.72
N LEU A 328 20.06 7.06 -21.31
CA LEU A 328 19.05 8.11 -21.24
C LEU A 328 19.02 8.89 -19.93
N ASP A 329 19.92 8.60 -19.00
CA ASP A 329 20.00 9.25 -17.67
C ASP A 329 18.67 9.12 -16.90
N LEU A 330 18.09 7.92 -16.88
CA LEU A 330 16.86 7.63 -16.14
C LEU A 330 17.21 7.09 -14.75
N ALA A 331 16.83 7.81 -13.72
CA ALA A 331 16.95 7.35 -12.34
C ALA A 331 16.08 6.09 -12.14
N THR A 332 16.72 4.94 -11.96
CA THR A 332 16.04 3.63 -11.90
C THR A 332 16.83 2.68 -11.01
N SER A 333 16.16 1.96 -10.11
CA SER A 333 16.81 1.01 -9.19
C SER A 333 16.47 -0.45 -9.49
N GLY A 334 15.43 -0.72 -10.26
CA GLY A 334 15.02 -2.08 -10.59
C GLY A 334 14.33 -2.24 -11.92
N ILE A 335 14.38 -3.47 -12.40
CA ILE A 335 13.57 -3.95 -13.52
C ILE A 335 12.89 -5.24 -13.08
N TRP A 336 11.74 -5.55 -13.60
CA TRP A 336 11.27 -6.92 -13.52
C TRP A 336 10.96 -7.48 -14.91
N ILE A 337 11.09 -8.79 -15.02
CA ILE A 337 10.76 -9.54 -16.21
C ILE A 337 9.42 -10.20 -15.95
N ASP A 338 8.42 -9.75 -16.70
CA ASP A 338 7.11 -10.35 -16.70
C ASP A 338 7.12 -11.62 -17.58
N ARG A 339 6.03 -12.32 -17.69
CA ARG A 339 5.92 -13.55 -18.52
C ARG A 339 5.96 -13.22 -20.02
N PRO A 340 6.42 -14.15 -20.90
CA PRO A 340 7.05 -15.41 -20.54
C PRO A 340 8.58 -15.27 -20.41
N TYR A 341 9.13 -15.74 -19.30
CA TYR A 341 10.57 -15.93 -19.16
C TYR A 341 10.92 -17.39 -18.86
N ALA A 342 10.00 -18.12 -18.25
CA ALA A 342 10.05 -19.53 -17.98
C ALA A 342 9.45 -20.33 -19.14
N SER A 343 9.67 -21.65 -19.17
CA SER A 343 9.09 -22.52 -20.19
C SER A 343 7.57 -22.68 -20.05
N ALA A 344 7.02 -22.45 -18.85
CA ALA A 344 5.60 -22.40 -18.53
C ALA A 344 5.37 -21.65 -17.23
N VAL A 345 4.13 -21.26 -16.93
CA VAL A 345 3.78 -20.66 -15.65
C VAL A 345 4.05 -21.66 -14.51
N GLY A 346 4.83 -21.24 -13.52
CA GLY A 346 5.23 -22.09 -12.41
C GLY A 346 6.18 -23.24 -12.75
N ALA A 347 6.88 -23.19 -13.88
CA ALA A 347 7.91 -24.17 -14.21
C ALA A 347 9.21 -23.99 -13.42
N PHE A 348 9.43 -22.80 -12.84
CA PHE A 348 10.61 -22.43 -12.07
C PHE A 348 11.93 -22.67 -12.78
N ASP A 349 11.94 -22.49 -14.10
CA ASP A 349 13.09 -22.56 -14.98
C ASP A 349 13.23 -21.26 -15.79
N TRP A 350 14.24 -21.21 -16.64
CA TRP A 350 14.38 -20.20 -17.68
C TRP A 350 14.20 -20.86 -19.04
N ASN A 351 13.35 -20.33 -19.90
CA ASN A 351 13.20 -20.78 -21.26
C ASN A 351 14.53 -20.56 -22.03
N PRO A 352 15.30 -21.62 -22.37
CA PRO A 352 16.64 -21.43 -22.94
C PRO A 352 16.62 -20.85 -24.37
N ALA A 353 15.47 -20.89 -25.05
CA ALA A 353 15.32 -20.26 -26.34
C ALA A 353 15.22 -18.75 -26.29
N GLN A 354 14.66 -18.22 -25.18
CA GLN A 354 14.49 -16.78 -24.96
C GLN A 354 15.58 -16.24 -24.04
N PHE A 355 15.93 -16.95 -22.96
CA PHE A 355 16.90 -16.56 -21.95
C PHE A 355 18.04 -17.58 -21.85
N PRO A 356 18.99 -17.61 -22.83
CA PRO A 356 20.04 -18.63 -22.88
C PRO A 356 21.12 -18.48 -21.79
N ALA A 357 21.26 -17.30 -21.17
CA ALA A 357 22.28 -17.01 -20.16
C ALA A 357 21.76 -16.06 -19.06
N PRO A 358 20.69 -16.42 -18.33
CA PRO A 358 20.00 -15.51 -17.39
C PRO A 358 20.91 -15.01 -16.27
N ALA A 359 21.81 -15.85 -15.76
CA ALA A 359 22.77 -15.43 -14.72
C ALA A 359 23.69 -14.29 -15.19
N ALA A 360 24.08 -14.29 -16.49
CA ALA A 360 24.89 -13.21 -17.05
C ALA A 360 24.08 -11.90 -17.18
N MET A 361 22.82 -12.00 -17.58
CA MET A 361 21.90 -10.86 -17.66
C MET A 361 21.65 -10.25 -16.27
N ILE A 362 21.36 -11.07 -15.24
CA ILE A 362 21.18 -10.62 -13.86
C ILE A 362 22.45 -9.92 -13.37
N ALA A 363 23.63 -10.51 -13.61
CA ALA A 363 24.90 -9.90 -13.24
C ALA A 363 25.15 -8.57 -13.96
N ALA A 364 24.74 -8.42 -15.21
CA ALA A 364 24.82 -7.16 -15.96
C ALA A 364 23.87 -6.09 -15.39
N ALA A 365 22.64 -6.47 -15.01
CA ALA A 365 21.71 -5.59 -14.32
C ALA A 365 22.29 -5.10 -12.97
N HIS A 366 22.79 -6.01 -12.15
CA HIS A 366 23.43 -5.67 -10.87
C HIS A 366 24.65 -4.76 -11.06
N ALA A 367 25.48 -5.03 -12.06
CA ALA A 367 26.59 -4.16 -12.38
C ALA A 367 26.15 -2.74 -12.75
N ALA A 368 25.06 -2.61 -13.47
CA ALA A 368 24.46 -1.33 -13.81
C ALA A 368 23.65 -0.68 -12.66
N GLY A 369 23.68 -1.25 -11.44
CA GLY A 369 22.92 -0.75 -10.29
C GLY A 369 21.42 -0.97 -10.38
N LEU A 370 20.99 -2.03 -11.05
CA LEU A 370 19.59 -2.43 -11.15
C LEU A 370 19.37 -3.76 -10.43
N ARG A 371 18.28 -3.89 -9.71
CA ARG A 371 17.83 -5.17 -9.15
C ARG A 371 16.82 -5.79 -10.08
N VAL A 372 16.72 -7.13 -10.05
CA VAL A 372 15.85 -7.89 -10.94
C VAL A 372 14.79 -8.61 -10.14
N ALA A 373 13.52 -8.39 -10.52
CA ALA A 373 12.38 -9.15 -10.02
C ALA A 373 11.75 -9.97 -11.14
N LEU A 374 10.94 -10.98 -10.78
CA LEU A 374 10.21 -11.82 -11.72
C LEU A 374 8.73 -11.81 -11.42
N TRP A 375 7.92 -11.92 -12.45
CA TRP A 375 6.50 -12.21 -12.30
C TRP A 375 6.29 -13.65 -11.81
N SER A 376 5.29 -13.88 -10.97
CA SER A 376 4.94 -15.22 -10.47
C SER A 376 3.46 -15.32 -10.17
N ALA A 377 2.94 -16.57 -10.21
CA ALA A 377 1.59 -16.93 -9.85
C ALA A 377 1.57 -18.31 -9.16
N PRO A 378 0.57 -18.64 -8.32
CA PRO A 378 0.61 -19.83 -7.46
C PRO A 378 0.19 -21.13 -8.17
N TYR A 379 0.50 -21.28 -9.46
CA TYR A 379 0.07 -22.41 -10.30
C TYR A 379 1.25 -23.15 -10.90
N VAL A 380 1.04 -24.43 -11.25
CA VAL A 380 1.85 -25.18 -12.21
C VAL A 380 0.97 -25.43 -13.42
N GLU A 381 1.27 -24.74 -14.51
CA GLU A 381 0.45 -24.75 -15.72
C GLU A 381 0.31 -26.16 -16.31
N ASP A 382 -0.89 -26.50 -16.79
CA ASP A 382 -1.17 -27.81 -17.40
C ASP A 382 -0.76 -27.84 -18.89
N VAL A 383 0.55 -27.77 -19.11
CA VAL A 383 1.18 -27.85 -20.45
C VAL A 383 2.36 -28.81 -20.43
N GLU A 384 2.78 -29.28 -21.62
CA GLU A 384 3.86 -30.26 -21.76
C GLU A 384 5.17 -29.79 -21.10
N ALA A 385 5.49 -28.53 -21.20
CA ALA A 385 6.70 -27.94 -20.63
C ALA A 385 6.77 -28.05 -19.09
N ALA A 386 5.64 -28.03 -18.38
CA ALA A 386 5.56 -28.19 -16.94
C ALA A 386 5.11 -29.59 -16.49
N ALA A 387 4.88 -30.51 -17.43
CA ALA A 387 4.22 -31.79 -17.14
C ALA A 387 4.96 -32.65 -16.11
N SER A 388 6.29 -32.63 -16.06
CA SER A 388 7.04 -33.40 -15.07
C SER A 388 6.87 -32.84 -13.65
N LEU A 389 6.89 -31.53 -13.50
CA LEU A 389 6.69 -30.84 -12.23
C LEU A 389 5.24 -31.00 -11.74
N ARG A 390 4.28 -30.87 -12.65
CA ARG A 390 2.87 -31.13 -12.37
C ARG A 390 2.62 -32.56 -11.92
N LEU A 391 3.20 -33.55 -12.60
CA LEU A 391 3.10 -34.96 -12.23
C LEU A 391 3.72 -35.24 -10.85
N GLU A 392 4.81 -34.57 -10.50
CA GLU A 392 5.38 -34.62 -9.16
C GLU A 392 4.38 -34.10 -8.12
N ALA A 393 3.84 -32.91 -8.34
CA ALA A 393 2.85 -32.29 -7.45
C ALA A 393 1.61 -33.18 -7.28
N GLU A 394 1.08 -33.78 -8.36
CA GLU A 394 -0.04 -34.72 -8.33
C GLU A 394 0.28 -35.98 -7.52
N ASN A 395 1.44 -36.58 -7.75
CA ASN A 395 1.85 -37.81 -7.05
C ASN A 395 2.09 -37.61 -5.56
N GLN A 396 2.50 -36.40 -5.15
CA GLN A 396 2.73 -36.04 -3.76
C GLN A 396 1.49 -35.45 -3.09
N GLY A 397 0.40 -35.19 -3.83
CA GLY A 397 -0.81 -34.59 -3.29
C GLY A 397 -0.62 -33.12 -2.88
N TYR A 398 0.06 -32.34 -3.72
CA TYR A 398 0.34 -30.92 -3.48
C TYR A 398 -0.74 -29.99 -4.02
N PHE A 399 -1.71 -30.49 -4.74
CA PHE A 399 -2.93 -29.78 -5.11
C PHE A 399 -4.04 -29.98 -4.07
N PRO A 400 -4.99 -29.04 -3.95
CA PRO A 400 -6.15 -29.23 -3.08
C PRO A 400 -6.89 -30.53 -3.39
N PRO A 401 -7.30 -31.31 -2.38
CA PRO A 401 -8.05 -32.58 -2.57
C PRO A 401 -9.33 -32.42 -3.37
N LYS A 402 -9.89 -31.20 -3.37
CA LYS A 402 -11.10 -30.89 -4.13
C LYS A 402 -11.07 -29.42 -4.56
N VAL A 403 -11.36 -29.19 -5.82
CA VAL A 403 -11.36 -27.86 -6.45
C VAL A 403 -12.71 -27.54 -7.10
N ALA A 404 -12.98 -26.28 -7.38
CA ALA A 404 -14.11 -25.86 -8.20
C ALA A 404 -13.99 -26.39 -9.62
N LEU A 405 -15.12 -26.51 -10.33
CA LEU A 405 -15.12 -26.91 -11.74
C LEU A 405 -14.46 -25.87 -12.66
N LEU A 406 -14.56 -24.59 -12.28
CA LEU A 406 -13.90 -23.49 -12.96
C LEU A 406 -12.76 -23.04 -12.05
N THR A 407 -11.55 -23.34 -12.46
CA THR A 407 -10.31 -22.86 -11.88
C THR A 407 -9.72 -21.76 -12.77
N SER A 408 -8.61 -21.18 -12.37
CA SER A 408 -7.87 -20.23 -13.19
C SER A 408 -7.47 -20.80 -14.56
N ASN A 409 -7.16 -19.94 -15.51
CA ASN A 409 -6.64 -20.34 -16.82
C ASN A 409 -5.33 -21.16 -16.74
N TRP A 410 -4.62 -21.02 -15.61
CA TRP A 410 -3.34 -21.68 -15.36
C TRP A 410 -3.48 -23.07 -14.69
N GLY A 411 -4.69 -23.49 -14.31
CA GLY A 411 -4.98 -24.75 -13.63
C GLY A 411 -5.30 -24.60 -12.15
N GLU A 412 -5.12 -25.66 -11.37
CA GLU A 412 -5.33 -25.62 -9.93
C GLU A 412 -4.14 -24.94 -9.23
N PRO A 413 -4.39 -24.11 -8.21
CA PRO A 413 -3.33 -23.56 -7.38
C PRO A 413 -2.70 -24.66 -6.51
N ILE A 414 -1.47 -24.45 -6.07
CA ILE A 414 -0.80 -25.32 -5.08
C ILE A 414 -1.48 -25.18 -3.72
N ASP A 415 -1.71 -26.30 -3.03
CA ASP A 415 -2.27 -26.31 -1.69
C ASP A 415 -1.23 -25.90 -0.64
N LEU A 416 -1.13 -24.60 -0.39
CA LEU A 416 -0.19 -24.03 0.57
C LEU A 416 -0.59 -24.26 2.03
N THR A 417 -1.75 -24.89 2.30
CA THR A 417 -2.10 -25.39 3.64
C THR A 417 -1.38 -26.72 3.95
N ASN A 418 -0.93 -27.44 2.91
CA ASN A 418 -0.12 -28.65 3.03
C ASN A 418 1.35 -28.28 3.30
N PRO A 419 1.92 -28.59 4.49
CA PRO A 419 3.30 -28.20 4.81
C PRO A 419 4.35 -28.77 3.84
N ALA A 420 4.09 -29.94 3.23
CA ALA A 420 5.02 -30.54 2.27
C ALA A 420 4.98 -29.79 0.92
N ALA A 421 3.79 -29.38 0.48
CA ALA A 421 3.63 -28.54 -0.72
C ALA A 421 4.25 -27.16 -0.51
N TYR A 422 4.05 -26.58 0.66
CA TYR A 422 4.63 -25.31 1.05
C TYR A 422 6.18 -25.34 0.98
N ALA A 423 6.79 -26.32 1.61
CA ALA A 423 8.26 -26.48 1.57
C ALA A 423 8.80 -26.78 0.17
N TRP A 424 8.05 -27.57 -0.62
CA TRP A 424 8.40 -27.85 -2.01
C TRP A 424 8.40 -26.58 -2.86
N TRP A 425 7.36 -25.75 -2.71
CA TRP A 425 7.25 -24.46 -3.42
C TRP A 425 8.39 -23.51 -3.04
N GLN A 426 8.74 -23.42 -1.75
CA GLN A 426 9.93 -22.66 -1.32
C GLN A 426 11.20 -23.13 -2.00
N GLY A 427 11.38 -24.47 -2.09
CA GLY A 427 12.52 -25.04 -2.80
C GLY A 427 12.60 -24.66 -4.28
N LEU A 428 11.44 -24.50 -4.93
CA LEU A 428 11.38 -24.04 -6.31
C LEU A 428 11.71 -22.54 -6.46
N ILE A 429 11.23 -21.70 -5.54
CA ILE A 429 11.55 -20.26 -5.52
C ILE A 429 13.06 -20.06 -5.38
N HIS A 430 13.76 -20.90 -4.62
CA HIS A 430 15.22 -20.80 -4.45
C HIS A 430 16.00 -20.97 -5.75
N ASN A 431 15.43 -21.62 -6.80
CA ASN A 431 16.07 -21.65 -8.11
C ASN A 431 16.31 -20.25 -8.70
N TYR A 432 15.48 -19.29 -8.34
CA TYR A 432 15.60 -17.90 -8.78
C TYR A 432 16.41 -17.05 -7.79
N THR A 433 16.10 -17.15 -6.49
CA THR A 433 16.79 -16.33 -5.49
C THR A 433 18.28 -16.68 -5.38
N ASP A 434 18.64 -17.94 -5.52
CA ASP A 434 20.06 -18.37 -5.56
C ASP A 434 20.82 -17.85 -6.80
N MET A 435 20.09 -17.47 -7.85
CA MET A 435 20.66 -16.86 -9.06
C MET A 435 20.84 -15.34 -8.93
N GLY A 436 20.26 -14.72 -7.88
CA GLY A 436 20.33 -13.28 -7.63
C GLY A 436 19.04 -12.52 -7.96
N ILE A 437 17.91 -13.21 -8.09
CA ILE A 437 16.59 -12.56 -8.12
C ILE A 437 16.27 -12.12 -6.69
N GLU A 438 15.94 -10.83 -6.52
CA GLU A 438 15.70 -10.22 -5.21
C GLU A 438 14.27 -9.70 -5.04
N GLY A 439 13.35 -10.09 -5.92
CA GLY A 439 11.95 -9.69 -5.83
C GLY A 439 11.02 -10.43 -6.76
N PHE A 440 9.72 -10.28 -6.48
CA PHE A 440 8.66 -10.91 -7.26
C PHE A 440 7.43 -9.99 -7.37
N LYS A 441 6.84 -9.95 -8.57
CA LYS A 441 5.46 -9.51 -8.78
C LYS A 441 4.57 -10.73 -8.60
N LEU A 442 3.80 -10.74 -7.51
CA LEU A 442 2.93 -11.83 -7.10
C LEU A 442 1.51 -11.56 -7.61
N ASP A 443 1.21 -12.14 -8.75
CA ASP A 443 -0.06 -11.97 -9.43
C ASP A 443 -1.06 -13.06 -9.03
N TYR A 444 -2.35 -12.84 -9.23
CA TYR A 444 -3.45 -13.73 -8.87
C TYR A 444 -3.60 -13.98 -7.36
N ALA A 445 -4.05 -15.16 -6.97
CA ALA A 445 -4.42 -15.65 -5.64
C ALA A 445 -5.84 -15.29 -5.17
N GLU A 446 -6.60 -14.53 -5.92
CA GLU A 446 -8.01 -14.21 -5.67
C GLU A 446 -8.99 -15.24 -6.26
N ASP A 447 -8.54 -16.22 -7.01
CA ASP A 447 -9.36 -17.16 -7.76
C ASP A 447 -9.72 -18.46 -7.00
N ILE A 448 -9.59 -18.46 -5.68
CA ILE A 448 -10.25 -19.45 -4.82
C ILE A 448 -11.72 -19.05 -4.70
N THR A 449 -12.48 -19.30 -5.75
CA THR A 449 -13.80 -18.70 -5.95
C THR A 449 -14.93 -19.70 -5.74
N VAL A 450 -16.14 -19.15 -5.71
CA VAL A 450 -17.38 -19.90 -5.66
C VAL A 450 -17.51 -20.88 -6.83
N GLY A 451 -18.13 -22.03 -6.58
CA GLY A 451 -18.52 -22.96 -7.64
C GLY A 451 -19.72 -22.49 -8.44
N LEU A 452 -20.07 -23.29 -9.46
CA LEU A 452 -21.25 -23.02 -10.28
C LEU A 452 -22.49 -22.81 -9.43
N GLY A 453 -23.23 -21.74 -9.71
CA GLY A 453 -24.43 -21.38 -8.98
C GLY A 453 -24.17 -20.72 -7.61
N GLY A 454 -22.95 -20.27 -7.32
CA GLY A 454 -22.60 -19.58 -6.07
C GLY A 454 -22.36 -20.50 -4.89
N ALA A 455 -22.11 -21.80 -5.09
CA ALA A 455 -21.78 -22.71 -4.01
C ALA A 455 -20.35 -22.49 -3.52
N ARG A 456 -20.20 -22.05 -2.27
CA ARG A 456 -18.88 -21.73 -1.66
C ARG A 456 -18.20 -22.89 -0.96
N THR A 457 -18.68 -24.11 -1.08
CA THR A 457 -18.11 -25.30 -0.40
C THR A 457 -17.55 -26.33 -1.38
N VAL A 458 -17.17 -25.89 -2.55
CA VAL A 458 -16.62 -26.79 -3.58
C VAL A 458 -15.14 -27.06 -3.43
N TRP A 459 -14.41 -26.22 -2.69
CA TRP A 459 -13.00 -26.41 -2.37
C TRP A 459 -12.83 -27.16 -1.06
N GLU A 460 -11.80 -28.00 -1.01
CA GLU A 460 -11.31 -28.66 0.21
C GLU A 460 -9.79 -28.64 0.17
N PHE A 461 -9.17 -28.14 1.23
CA PHE A 461 -7.74 -28.05 1.39
C PHE A 461 -7.22 -29.14 2.34
N ALA A 462 -5.92 -29.38 2.35
CA ALA A 462 -5.32 -30.45 3.13
C ALA A 462 -5.52 -30.27 4.66
N ASP A 463 -5.68 -29.06 5.15
CA ASP A 463 -5.99 -28.74 6.55
C ASP A 463 -7.49 -28.86 6.90
N GLY A 464 -8.34 -29.22 5.93
CA GLY A 464 -9.78 -29.34 6.07
C GLY A 464 -10.54 -28.02 5.91
N SER A 465 -9.86 -26.91 5.62
CA SER A 465 -10.49 -25.63 5.29
C SER A 465 -11.20 -25.69 3.93
N SER A 466 -12.08 -24.72 3.69
CA SER A 466 -12.84 -24.61 2.46
C SER A 466 -12.69 -23.21 1.87
N GLU A 467 -13.29 -22.98 0.71
CA GLU A 467 -13.33 -21.68 0.07
C GLU A 467 -13.85 -20.58 1.01
N ARG A 468 -14.79 -20.84 1.91
CA ARG A 468 -15.33 -19.83 2.85
C ARG A 468 -14.27 -18.99 3.56
N THR A 469 -13.16 -19.62 3.94
CA THR A 469 -12.04 -18.93 4.60
C THR A 469 -10.86 -18.74 3.65
N MET A 470 -10.59 -19.73 2.78
CA MET A 470 -9.47 -19.68 1.84
C MET A 470 -9.68 -18.72 0.70
N HIS A 471 -10.89 -18.29 0.42
CA HIS A 471 -11.13 -17.19 -0.52
C HIS A 471 -10.27 -15.95 -0.21
N LYS A 472 -10.08 -15.62 1.06
CA LYS A 472 -9.21 -14.53 1.53
C LYS A 472 -7.83 -15.01 1.98
N LEU A 473 -7.77 -16.09 2.75
CA LEU A 473 -6.53 -16.52 3.42
C LEU A 473 -5.52 -17.17 2.48
N TYR A 474 -5.93 -17.61 1.28
CA TYR A 474 -5.02 -18.20 0.32
C TYR A 474 -3.96 -17.19 -0.16
N ALA A 475 -4.35 -15.95 -0.45
CA ALA A 475 -3.42 -14.88 -0.81
C ALA A 475 -2.33 -14.69 0.26
N LEU A 476 -2.72 -14.69 1.55
CA LEU A 476 -1.78 -14.57 2.66
C LEU A 476 -0.76 -15.73 2.71
N LEU A 477 -1.20 -16.97 2.44
CA LEU A 477 -0.31 -18.13 2.37
C LEU A 477 0.66 -18.03 1.19
N TYR A 478 0.15 -17.61 0.03
CA TYR A 478 0.93 -17.40 -1.18
C TYR A 478 2.00 -16.31 -0.97
N HIS A 479 1.65 -15.18 -0.42
CA HIS A 479 2.60 -14.11 -0.17
C HIS A 479 3.64 -14.50 0.89
N ARG A 480 3.21 -15.18 1.96
CA ARG A 480 4.10 -15.63 3.02
C ARG A 480 5.19 -16.58 2.51
N VAL A 481 4.86 -17.50 1.60
CA VAL A 481 5.84 -18.45 1.07
C VAL A 481 6.96 -17.75 0.31
N TYR A 482 6.67 -16.64 -0.38
CA TYR A 482 7.69 -15.79 -1.03
C TYR A 482 8.42 -14.89 -0.04
N ALA A 483 7.73 -14.29 0.91
CA ALA A 483 8.35 -13.44 1.93
C ALA A 483 9.44 -14.18 2.73
N GLU A 484 9.18 -15.45 3.05
CA GLU A 484 10.12 -16.30 3.79
C GLU A 484 11.34 -16.76 2.95
N THR A 485 11.32 -16.57 1.63
CA THR A 485 12.45 -16.88 0.73
C THR A 485 13.30 -15.67 0.37
N LEU A 486 12.89 -14.47 0.76
CA LEU A 486 13.66 -13.26 0.51
C LEU A 486 15.01 -13.31 1.26
N PRO A 487 16.06 -12.68 0.70
CA PRO A 487 17.33 -12.54 1.41
C PRO A 487 17.18 -11.72 2.69
N ALA A 488 18.08 -11.92 3.66
CA ALA A 488 18.07 -11.19 4.92
C ALA A 488 18.22 -9.66 4.76
N SER A 489 18.75 -9.20 3.63
CA SER A 489 18.83 -7.79 3.25
C SER A 489 17.50 -7.17 2.83
N GLY A 490 16.42 -7.97 2.83
CA GLY A 490 15.12 -7.59 2.27
C GLY A 490 15.03 -7.83 0.78
N GLY A 491 13.88 -7.51 0.22
CA GLY A 491 13.60 -7.69 -1.20
C GLY A 491 12.42 -6.83 -1.65
N PHE A 492 11.86 -7.20 -2.78
CA PHE A 492 10.70 -6.54 -3.36
C PHE A 492 9.59 -7.55 -3.61
N LEU A 493 8.45 -7.38 -2.95
CA LEU A 493 7.24 -8.17 -3.22
C LEU A 493 6.11 -7.22 -3.58
N LEU A 494 5.67 -7.30 -4.82
CA LEU A 494 4.57 -6.53 -5.38
C LEU A 494 3.38 -7.47 -5.58
N ALA A 495 2.29 -7.28 -4.83
CA ALA A 495 1.13 -8.15 -4.89
C ALA A 495 -0.14 -7.40 -5.30
N ARG A 496 -1.03 -8.11 -6.02
CA ARG A 496 -2.34 -7.58 -6.41
C ARG A 496 -3.38 -7.82 -5.32
N ALA A 497 -3.42 -9.03 -4.80
CA ALA A 497 -4.39 -9.47 -3.80
C ALA A 497 -3.83 -9.35 -2.38
N GLY A 498 -4.72 -9.44 -1.39
CA GLY A 498 -4.34 -9.47 0.01
C GLY A 498 -5.55 -9.43 0.94
N THR A 499 -5.30 -9.49 2.23
CA THR A 499 -6.32 -9.33 3.28
C THR A 499 -5.69 -8.87 4.59
N TYR A 500 -6.46 -8.77 5.67
CA TYR A 500 -5.95 -8.35 6.97
C TYR A 500 -4.80 -9.25 7.46
N GLY A 501 -3.79 -8.62 8.01
CA GLY A 501 -2.59 -9.31 8.51
C GLY A 501 -1.58 -9.68 7.41
N ASP A 502 -1.90 -9.46 6.12
CA ASP A 502 -1.00 -9.78 5.01
C ASP A 502 0.06 -8.69 4.76
N GLN A 503 -0.12 -7.49 5.30
CA GLN A 503 0.89 -6.42 5.23
C GLN A 503 2.27 -6.86 5.78
N LYS A 504 2.34 -7.91 6.59
CA LYS A 504 3.62 -8.47 7.07
C LYS A 504 4.29 -9.42 6.08
N ASN A 505 3.62 -9.80 5.00
CA ASN A 505 4.11 -10.73 3.99
C ASN A 505 4.35 -10.05 2.64
N VAL A 506 3.70 -8.91 2.36
CA VAL A 506 3.88 -8.16 1.12
C VAL A 506 4.44 -6.78 1.38
N SER A 507 5.38 -6.37 0.54
CA SER A 507 6.02 -5.06 0.68
C SER A 507 5.22 -3.96 0.03
N VAL A 508 4.58 -4.23 -1.10
CA VAL A 508 3.91 -3.25 -1.95
C VAL A 508 2.66 -3.86 -2.56
N ILE A 509 1.59 -3.08 -2.62
CA ILE A 509 0.37 -3.44 -3.37
C ILE A 509 0.31 -2.63 -4.67
N TRP A 510 -0.07 -3.30 -5.77
CA TRP A 510 -0.51 -2.60 -6.98
C TRP A 510 -2.01 -2.89 -7.23
N PRO A 511 -2.75 -1.92 -7.79
CA PRO A 511 -4.22 -2.02 -7.87
C PRO A 511 -4.73 -2.95 -8.99
N GLY A 512 -3.89 -3.84 -9.51
CA GLY A 512 -4.23 -4.64 -10.67
C GLY A 512 -4.25 -3.82 -11.96
N ASP A 513 -4.96 -4.33 -12.95
CA ASP A 513 -4.94 -3.85 -14.33
C ASP A 513 -5.87 -2.66 -14.55
N LEU A 514 -5.47 -1.46 -14.12
CA LEU A 514 -6.22 -0.24 -14.36
C LEU A 514 -6.19 0.18 -15.84
N ASP A 515 -7.19 0.95 -16.25
CA ASP A 515 -7.29 1.44 -17.63
C ASP A 515 -6.26 2.55 -17.90
N ALA A 516 -5.61 2.53 -19.06
CA ALA A 516 -4.69 3.57 -19.50
C ALA A 516 -5.46 4.84 -19.92
N THR A 517 -6.23 5.41 -18.98
CA THR A 517 -7.14 6.55 -19.16
C THR A 517 -7.18 7.44 -17.93
N MET A 518 -7.97 8.52 -17.99
CA MET A 518 -8.29 9.37 -16.84
C MET A 518 -9.75 9.22 -16.41
N ASP A 519 -10.42 8.13 -16.80
CA ASP A 519 -11.81 7.87 -16.42
C ASP A 519 -11.87 7.37 -14.97
N ARG A 520 -12.97 7.69 -14.29
CA ARG A 520 -13.23 7.23 -12.92
C ARG A 520 -13.80 5.81 -12.95
N HIS A 521 -13.62 5.11 -11.85
CA HIS A 521 -14.23 3.79 -11.67
C HIS A 521 -15.75 3.84 -11.88
N GLY A 522 -16.26 2.95 -12.75
CA GLY A 522 -17.68 2.83 -13.08
C GLY A 522 -18.21 3.79 -14.14
N ASP A 523 -17.38 4.66 -14.70
CA ASP A 523 -17.77 5.54 -15.79
C ASP A 523 -18.01 4.74 -17.09
N ASP A 524 -18.99 5.17 -17.88
CA ASP A 524 -19.13 4.75 -19.26
C ASP A 524 -18.06 5.49 -20.09
N ALA A 525 -17.06 4.79 -20.56
CA ALA A 525 -15.87 5.35 -21.21
C ALA A 525 -15.70 4.84 -22.65
N GLU A 526 -14.86 5.53 -23.41
CA GLU A 526 -14.46 5.14 -24.76
C GLU A 526 -12.97 5.39 -24.97
N LYS A 527 -12.29 4.42 -25.57
CA LYS A 527 -10.94 4.59 -26.07
C LYS A 527 -10.77 3.84 -27.40
N ASP A 528 -10.21 4.49 -28.41
CA ASP A 528 -9.92 3.93 -29.75
C ASP A 528 -11.13 3.28 -30.44
N GLY A 529 -12.35 3.78 -30.14
CA GLY A 529 -13.62 3.29 -30.69
C GLY A 529 -14.23 2.12 -29.92
N GLU A 530 -13.63 1.66 -28.83
CA GLU A 530 -14.18 0.68 -27.91
C GLU A 530 -14.94 1.39 -26.77
N GLN A 531 -16.21 0.99 -26.57
CA GLN A 531 -17.03 1.44 -25.44
C GLN A 531 -16.90 0.43 -24.28
N PHE A 532 -16.69 0.91 -23.07
CA PHE A 532 -16.52 0.05 -21.90
C PHE A 532 -17.00 0.75 -20.62
N VAL A 533 -17.22 -0.03 -19.57
CA VAL A 533 -17.34 0.51 -18.21
C VAL A 533 -15.93 0.49 -17.63
N ALA A 534 -15.44 1.65 -17.20
CA ALA A 534 -14.09 1.79 -16.71
C ALA A 534 -13.90 1.04 -15.39
N VAL A 535 -12.84 0.23 -15.31
CA VAL A 535 -12.28 -0.20 -14.03
C VAL A 535 -11.77 1.03 -13.30
N GLY A 536 -11.28 1.96 -14.05
CA GLY A 536 -10.77 3.26 -13.66
C GLY A 536 -9.31 3.39 -14.06
N GLY A 537 -8.92 4.62 -14.38
CA GLY A 537 -7.56 4.97 -14.72
C GLY A 537 -6.85 5.69 -13.57
N LEU A 538 -6.16 6.80 -13.88
CA LEU A 538 -5.43 7.59 -12.88
C LEU A 538 -6.27 7.96 -11.63
N PRO A 539 -7.53 8.40 -11.74
CA PRO A 539 -8.32 8.70 -10.53
C PRO A 539 -8.50 7.51 -9.60
N ALA A 540 -8.66 6.29 -10.16
CA ALA A 540 -8.79 5.05 -9.39
C ALA A 540 -7.47 4.68 -8.73
N ALA A 541 -6.31 4.85 -9.39
CA ALA A 541 -4.99 4.62 -8.80
C ALA A 541 -4.76 5.51 -7.57
N VAL A 542 -5.09 6.81 -7.68
CA VAL A 542 -4.97 7.75 -6.55
C VAL A 542 -5.89 7.34 -5.40
N THR A 543 -7.15 7.04 -5.70
CA THR A 543 -8.15 6.64 -4.70
C THR A 543 -7.74 5.35 -3.98
N ALA A 544 -7.28 4.34 -4.70
CA ALA A 544 -6.85 3.05 -4.16
C ALA A 544 -5.70 3.22 -3.16
N SER A 545 -4.68 4.02 -3.50
CA SER A 545 -3.56 4.28 -2.60
C SER A 545 -3.99 4.92 -1.28
N LEU A 546 -4.96 5.84 -1.34
CA LEU A 546 -5.50 6.55 -0.17
C LEU A 546 -6.45 5.68 0.67
N SER A 547 -7.07 4.67 0.07
CA SER A 547 -7.88 3.67 0.77
C SER A 547 -7.00 2.62 1.46
N LEU A 548 -5.91 2.18 0.81
CA LEU A 548 -5.00 1.14 1.30
C LEU A 548 -4.17 1.58 2.51
N GLY A 549 -3.65 2.80 2.52
CA GLY A 549 -2.81 3.30 3.60
C GLY A 549 -3.47 3.14 4.98
N PRO A 550 -4.66 3.70 5.22
CA PRO A 550 -5.41 3.51 6.47
C PRO A 550 -5.81 2.06 6.75
N SER A 551 -5.83 1.20 5.74
CA SER A 551 -6.15 -0.23 5.86
C SER A 551 -4.96 -1.08 6.29
N GLY A 552 -3.77 -0.46 6.50
CA GLY A 552 -2.57 -1.13 6.97
C GLY A 552 -1.58 -1.52 5.86
N PHE A 553 -1.78 -1.08 4.61
CA PHE A 553 -0.87 -1.33 3.49
C PHE A 553 -0.22 -0.01 3.05
N PRO A 554 0.94 0.35 3.64
CA PRO A 554 1.51 1.69 3.51
C PRO A 554 2.24 1.95 2.19
N CYS A 555 2.66 0.91 1.47
CA CYS A 555 3.39 1.04 0.21
C CYS A 555 2.52 0.62 -0.96
N PHE A 556 2.45 1.50 -1.94
CA PHE A 556 1.62 1.37 -3.13
C PHE A 556 2.41 1.70 -4.39
N ALA A 557 2.11 0.98 -5.48
CA ALA A 557 2.64 1.24 -6.81
C ALA A 557 1.59 0.91 -7.86
N SER A 558 1.23 1.85 -8.73
CA SER A 558 0.40 1.55 -9.90
C SER A 558 1.23 1.49 -11.18
N ASP A 559 0.74 0.77 -12.17
CA ASP A 559 1.31 0.78 -13.52
C ASP A 559 1.20 2.20 -14.08
N THR A 560 2.32 2.91 -14.17
CA THR A 560 2.33 4.31 -14.60
C THR A 560 1.90 4.43 -16.06
N GLY A 561 0.77 5.09 -16.26
CA GLY A 561 0.11 5.22 -17.55
C GLY A 561 -1.07 4.27 -17.74
N GLY A 562 -1.26 3.32 -16.83
CA GLY A 562 -2.29 2.29 -16.88
C GLY A 562 -1.86 1.06 -17.67
N TYR A 563 -2.50 -0.07 -17.40
CA TYR A 563 -2.19 -1.37 -18.03
C TYR A 563 -3.16 -1.68 -19.16
N ARG A 564 -4.46 -1.82 -18.86
CA ARG A 564 -5.46 -2.12 -19.89
C ARG A 564 -5.60 -0.97 -20.87
N ARG A 565 -5.91 -1.29 -22.12
CA ARG A 565 -6.09 -0.30 -23.19
C ARG A 565 -4.89 0.57 -23.42
N SER A 566 -3.69 0.05 -23.13
CA SER A 566 -2.44 0.69 -23.49
C SER A 566 -2.28 0.76 -25.03
N PRO A 567 -1.48 1.67 -25.57
CA PRO A 567 -0.66 2.62 -24.82
C PRO A 567 -1.49 3.79 -24.26
N PRO A 568 -1.05 4.47 -23.19
CA PRO A 568 -1.65 5.71 -22.73
C PRO A 568 -1.46 6.82 -23.77
N ASP A 569 -2.30 7.85 -23.72
CA ASP A 569 -1.99 9.10 -24.39
C ASP A 569 -1.00 9.96 -23.56
N ARG A 570 -0.45 11.02 -24.17
CA ARG A 570 0.53 11.89 -23.55
C ARG A 570 0.08 12.49 -22.21
N GLU A 571 -1.16 12.97 -22.13
CA GLU A 571 -1.69 13.56 -20.90
C GLU A 571 -1.83 12.53 -19.80
N THR A 572 -2.44 11.39 -20.12
CA THR A 572 -2.60 10.27 -19.17
C THR A 572 -1.25 9.82 -18.61
N PHE A 573 -0.25 9.59 -19.46
CA PHE A 573 1.08 9.17 -19.02
C PHE A 573 1.75 10.23 -18.16
N THR A 574 1.70 11.53 -18.59
CA THR A 574 2.33 12.63 -17.87
C THR A 574 1.72 12.81 -16.48
N ARG A 575 0.40 12.92 -16.38
CA ARG A 575 -0.28 13.06 -15.09
C ARG A 575 -0.08 11.85 -14.18
N TRP A 576 0.11 10.68 -14.77
CA TRP A 576 0.35 9.47 -14.01
C TRP A 576 1.77 9.40 -13.44
N PHE A 577 2.81 9.69 -14.23
CA PHE A 577 4.17 9.70 -13.67
C PHE A 577 4.39 10.86 -12.68
N GLU A 578 3.71 11.99 -12.83
CA GLU A 578 3.68 13.05 -11.83
C GLU A 578 3.17 12.52 -10.49
N TYR A 579 2.07 11.78 -10.51
CA TYR A 579 1.50 11.16 -9.33
C TYR A 579 2.43 10.09 -8.74
N THR A 580 2.89 9.13 -9.56
CA THR A 580 3.68 8.01 -9.05
C THR A 580 5.06 8.44 -8.55
N ALA A 581 5.57 9.57 -8.97
CA ALA A 581 6.78 10.16 -8.38
C ALA A 581 6.60 10.55 -6.89
N LEU A 582 5.39 10.76 -6.42
CA LEU A 582 5.02 11.08 -5.04
C LEU A 582 4.29 9.93 -4.33
N THR A 583 4.40 8.70 -4.82
CA THR A 583 4.02 7.47 -4.13
C THR A 583 5.24 6.78 -3.52
N PRO A 584 5.08 5.83 -2.59
CA PRO A 584 6.22 5.11 -2.03
C PRO A 584 7.06 4.35 -3.05
N VAL A 585 6.44 3.80 -4.10
CA VAL A 585 7.12 3.08 -5.18
C VAL A 585 6.60 3.59 -6.53
N MET A 586 7.52 3.92 -7.43
CA MET A 586 7.24 4.32 -8.79
C MET A 586 7.61 3.19 -9.75
N GLN A 587 6.70 2.76 -10.61
CA GLN A 587 6.98 1.74 -11.62
C GLN A 587 6.31 2.08 -12.95
N VAL A 588 6.95 1.73 -14.06
CA VAL A 588 6.48 2.02 -15.42
C VAL A 588 6.46 0.75 -16.25
N GLY A 589 5.31 0.43 -16.80
CA GLY A 589 5.08 -0.66 -17.73
C GLY A 589 3.63 -0.68 -18.16
N THR A 590 3.35 -1.27 -19.31
CA THR A 590 2.04 -1.30 -19.95
C THR A 590 1.79 -2.65 -20.60
N SER A 591 0.52 -3.02 -20.87
CA SER A 591 0.18 -4.28 -21.57
C SER A 591 0.67 -4.32 -23.02
N THR A 592 1.08 -3.20 -23.57
CA THR A 592 1.68 -3.10 -24.91
C THR A 592 3.21 -3.13 -24.88
N SER A 593 3.79 -3.43 -23.71
CA SER A 593 5.24 -3.50 -23.47
C SER A 593 6.00 -2.20 -23.75
N ASP A 594 5.30 -1.06 -23.72
CA ASP A 594 5.93 0.24 -23.94
C ASP A 594 6.72 0.69 -22.71
N VAL A 595 7.87 1.26 -22.95
CA VAL A 595 8.74 1.89 -21.96
C VAL A 595 8.95 3.37 -22.31
N PRO A 596 9.38 4.23 -21.38
CA PRO A 596 9.37 5.69 -21.57
C PRO A 596 10.08 6.19 -22.83
N TRP A 597 11.04 5.45 -23.38
CA TRP A 597 11.80 5.84 -24.58
C TRP A 597 11.27 5.24 -25.89
N GLU A 598 10.27 4.35 -25.85
CA GLU A 598 9.65 3.75 -27.04
C GLU A 598 8.34 4.41 -27.43
N PHE A 599 7.79 5.28 -26.59
CA PHE A 599 6.67 6.10 -26.98
C PHE A 599 7.04 6.97 -28.17
N THR A 600 6.22 6.95 -29.19
CA THR A 600 6.52 7.60 -30.47
C THR A 600 5.79 8.94 -30.60
N PRO A 601 6.29 9.86 -31.49
CA PRO A 601 5.56 11.09 -31.79
C PRO A 601 4.14 10.87 -32.31
N GLU A 602 3.86 9.73 -32.95
CA GLU A 602 2.53 9.34 -33.39
C GLU A 602 1.56 9.19 -32.20
N ASN A 603 2.08 8.78 -31.05
CA ASN A 603 1.34 8.69 -29.78
C ASN A 603 1.35 10.01 -29.00
N GLY A 604 1.95 11.09 -29.56
CA GLY A 604 2.05 12.40 -28.93
C GLY A 604 3.23 12.54 -27.95
N PHE A 605 4.16 11.59 -27.92
CA PHE A 605 5.34 11.61 -27.06
C PHE A 605 6.55 12.18 -27.77
N ASP A 606 7.39 12.92 -27.06
CA ASP A 606 8.59 13.55 -27.57
C ASP A 606 9.69 13.66 -26.50
N GLU A 607 10.84 14.18 -26.89
CA GLU A 607 11.98 14.41 -25.98
C GLU A 607 11.63 15.36 -24.81
N VAL A 608 10.66 16.23 -24.97
CA VAL A 608 10.21 17.15 -23.90
C VAL A 608 9.52 16.33 -22.82
N MET A 609 8.58 15.45 -23.20
CA MET A 609 7.89 14.55 -22.25
C MET A 609 8.88 13.59 -21.58
N LEU A 610 9.84 13.02 -22.32
CA LEU A 610 10.90 12.19 -21.72
C LEU A 610 11.76 13.02 -20.73
N GLY A 611 11.98 14.30 -21.02
CA GLY A 611 12.62 15.23 -20.08
C GLY A 611 11.83 15.40 -18.79
N TRP A 612 10.51 15.58 -18.87
CA TRP A 612 9.62 15.65 -17.69
C TRP A 612 9.65 14.34 -16.89
N TYR A 613 9.53 13.20 -17.57
CA TYR A 613 9.64 11.89 -16.90
C TYR A 613 10.97 11.76 -16.13
N ARG A 614 12.09 12.16 -16.73
CA ARG A 614 13.41 12.15 -16.09
C ARG A 614 13.43 13.02 -14.83
N GLU A 615 12.83 14.22 -14.87
CA GLU A 615 12.74 15.11 -13.70
C GLU A 615 11.93 14.50 -12.55
N TYR A 616 10.78 13.89 -12.86
CA TYR A 616 9.92 13.27 -11.85
C TYR A 616 10.52 11.97 -11.30
N ALA A 617 11.11 11.12 -12.12
CA ALA A 617 11.84 9.95 -11.66
C ALA A 617 13.03 10.34 -10.76
N ARG A 618 13.72 11.43 -11.08
CA ARG A 618 14.79 11.98 -10.26
C ARG A 618 14.25 12.60 -8.96
N LEU A 619 13.11 13.25 -8.98
CA LEU A 619 12.44 13.74 -7.77
C LEU A 619 12.08 12.58 -6.83
N HIS A 620 11.47 11.53 -7.36
CA HIS A 620 11.16 10.31 -6.60
C HIS A 620 12.41 9.73 -5.94
N MET A 621 13.48 9.54 -6.71
CA MET A 621 14.76 9.07 -6.20
C MET A 621 15.31 9.95 -5.08
N ARG A 622 15.25 11.27 -5.24
CA ARG A 622 15.76 12.23 -4.26
C ARG A 622 14.97 12.26 -2.96
N LEU A 623 13.67 11.95 -3.00
CA LEU A 623 12.81 11.89 -1.81
C LEU A 623 13.08 10.65 -0.93
N PHE A 624 13.95 9.73 -1.34
CA PHE A 624 14.23 8.50 -0.58
C PHE A 624 14.51 8.74 0.91
N PRO A 625 15.40 9.65 1.37
CA PRO A 625 15.66 9.81 2.80
C PRO A 625 14.41 10.27 3.57
N TYR A 626 13.55 11.07 2.95
CA TYR A 626 12.30 11.53 3.53
C TYR A 626 11.29 10.39 3.66
N VAL A 627 11.00 9.69 2.56
CA VAL A 627 10.04 8.58 2.51
C VAL A 627 10.50 7.41 3.39
N TRP A 628 11.77 7.04 3.31
CA TRP A 628 12.34 5.95 4.11
C TRP A 628 12.33 6.24 5.61
N THR A 629 12.50 7.49 6.01
CA THR A 629 12.36 7.88 7.42
C THR A 629 10.96 7.61 7.94
N TYR A 630 9.92 7.96 7.20
CA TYR A 630 8.55 7.65 7.59
C TYR A 630 8.26 6.15 7.51
N ALA A 631 8.79 5.44 6.53
CA ALA A 631 8.63 3.99 6.43
C ALA A 631 9.18 3.27 7.66
N GLN A 632 10.34 3.69 8.17
CA GLN A 632 10.94 3.12 9.37
C GLN A 632 10.12 3.39 10.65
N ARG A 633 9.29 4.44 10.68
CA ARG A 633 8.43 4.77 11.83
C ARG A 633 7.12 4.01 11.84
N LEU A 634 6.72 3.37 10.74
CA LEU A 634 5.41 2.71 10.61
C LEU A 634 5.10 1.69 11.72
N ALA A 635 6.12 0.96 12.18
CA ALA A 635 5.94 -0.01 13.26
C ALA A 635 5.56 0.65 14.60
N ASP A 636 5.99 1.89 14.82
CA ASP A 636 5.82 2.62 16.06
C ASP A 636 4.58 3.53 16.03
N ASP A 637 4.44 4.37 14.98
CA ASP A 637 3.37 5.36 14.89
C ASP A 637 2.15 4.88 14.06
N GLY A 638 2.36 3.93 13.16
CA GLY A 638 1.30 3.39 12.28
C GLY A 638 0.81 4.35 11.22
N ARG A 639 1.37 5.55 11.12
CA ARG A 639 0.87 6.60 10.22
C ARG A 639 1.18 6.27 8.77
N PRO A 640 0.18 6.14 7.87
CA PRO A 640 0.41 5.85 6.46
C PRO A 640 1.41 6.81 5.82
N LEU A 641 2.17 6.35 4.82
CA LEU A 641 3.09 7.20 4.04
C LEU A 641 2.31 8.23 3.22
N GLN A 642 1.25 7.78 2.53
CA GLN A 642 0.26 8.62 1.87
C GLN A 642 -0.96 8.75 2.79
N ARG A 643 -1.23 9.96 3.26
CA ARG A 643 -2.26 10.25 4.27
C ARG A 643 -3.42 10.97 3.64
N PRO A 644 -4.63 10.36 3.56
CA PRO A 644 -5.82 11.06 3.07
C PRO A 644 -6.04 12.37 3.83
N LEU A 645 -6.31 13.45 3.12
CA LEU A 645 -6.44 14.78 3.73
C LEU A 645 -7.45 14.80 4.87
N GLY A 646 -8.63 14.20 4.68
CA GLY A 646 -9.68 14.21 5.71
C GLY A 646 -9.39 13.32 6.93
N LEU A 647 -8.45 12.36 6.82
CA LEU A 647 -7.95 11.60 7.96
C LEU A 647 -6.81 12.33 8.70
N ALA A 648 -5.97 13.04 7.94
CA ALA A 648 -4.84 13.81 8.49
C ALA A 648 -5.29 15.13 9.14
N TYR A 649 -6.39 15.72 8.66
CA TYR A 649 -6.99 16.96 9.17
C TYR A 649 -8.51 16.80 9.29
N PRO A 650 -8.99 15.98 10.23
CA PRO A 650 -10.43 15.70 10.37
C PRO A 650 -11.26 16.93 10.68
N GLU A 651 -10.66 17.95 11.29
CA GLU A 651 -11.31 19.24 11.61
C GLU A 651 -11.71 20.07 10.37
N LEU A 652 -11.17 19.74 9.19
CA LEU A 652 -11.59 20.39 7.94
C LEU A 652 -12.97 19.94 7.47
N GLY A 653 -13.44 18.76 7.90
CA GLY A 653 -14.73 18.21 7.49
C GLY A 653 -14.83 17.94 5.99
N VAL A 654 -13.71 17.78 5.26
CA VAL A 654 -13.65 17.45 3.84
C VAL A 654 -12.84 16.16 3.60
N HIS A 655 -13.30 15.34 2.68
CA HIS A 655 -12.77 14.00 2.46
C HIS A 655 -12.46 13.74 0.97
N PRO A 656 -11.55 14.51 0.33
CA PRO A 656 -11.19 14.26 -1.06
C PRO A 656 -10.46 12.91 -1.22
N SER A 657 -10.73 12.21 -2.32
CA SER A 657 -10.05 10.96 -2.67
C SER A 657 -8.84 11.18 -3.60
N ASP A 658 -8.40 12.42 -3.76
CA ASP A 658 -7.34 12.81 -4.70
C ASP A 658 -6.41 13.92 -4.17
N VAL A 659 -6.40 14.14 -2.84
CA VAL A 659 -5.47 15.05 -2.14
C VAL A 659 -4.95 14.35 -0.89
N TYR A 660 -3.65 14.34 -0.72
CA TYR A 660 -3.02 13.67 0.42
C TYR A 660 -1.75 14.37 0.90
N LEU A 661 -1.32 13.99 2.08
CA LEU A 661 0.04 14.31 2.52
C LEU A 661 0.95 13.09 2.29
N LEU A 662 2.13 13.33 1.74
CA LEU A 662 3.23 12.40 1.78
C LEU A 662 4.09 12.75 3.01
N GLY A 663 4.07 11.87 4.01
CA GLY A 663 4.60 12.19 5.34
C GLY A 663 3.82 13.34 6.00
N ASP A 664 4.50 14.19 6.79
CA ASP A 664 3.88 15.31 7.52
C ASP A 664 3.95 16.65 6.77
N SER A 665 4.82 16.75 5.75
CA SER A 665 5.27 18.05 5.25
C SER A 665 4.94 18.33 3.79
N LEU A 666 4.62 17.32 2.99
CA LEU A 666 4.34 17.46 1.56
C LEU A 666 2.86 17.23 1.28
N LEU A 667 2.15 18.24 0.79
CA LEU A 667 0.77 18.10 0.32
C LEU A 667 0.79 17.94 -1.19
N VAL A 668 0.16 16.86 -1.66
CA VAL A 668 0.14 16.43 -3.06
C VAL A 668 -1.30 16.44 -3.57
N ALA A 669 -1.54 17.10 -4.70
CA ALA A 669 -2.86 17.20 -5.30
C ALA A 669 -2.82 16.83 -6.80
N PRO A 670 -2.82 15.54 -7.14
CA PRO A 670 -2.78 15.07 -8.53
C PRO A 670 -3.90 15.68 -9.37
N VAL A 671 -3.60 15.97 -10.63
CA VAL A 671 -4.59 16.40 -11.60
C VAL A 671 -5.24 15.17 -12.19
N VAL A 672 -6.48 14.91 -11.81
CA VAL A 672 -7.24 13.72 -12.19
C VAL A 672 -8.34 14.00 -13.22
N GLU A 673 -8.50 15.25 -13.62
CA GLU A 673 -9.47 15.66 -14.64
C GLU A 673 -8.75 15.93 -15.97
N ARG A 674 -9.20 15.25 -17.02
CA ARG A 674 -8.63 15.39 -18.37
C ARG A 674 -8.73 16.83 -18.88
N GLY A 675 -7.63 17.35 -19.43
CA GLY A 675 -7.53 18.69 -20.01
C GLY A 675 -7.48 19.82 -18.99
N ALA A 676 -7.43 19.52 -17.70
CA ALA A 676 -7.33 20.55 -16.67
C ALA A 676 -5.94 21.19 -16.66
N SER A 677 -5.92 22.52 -16.56
CA SER A 677 -4.71 23.36 -16.41
C SER A 677 -4.69 24.14 -15.10
N SER A 678 -5.65 23.90 -14.22
CA SER A 678 -5.71 24.39 -12.85
C SER A 678 -6.30 23.31 -11.95
N ARG A 679 -6.05 23.42 -10.66
CA ARG A 679 -6.53 22.50 -9.63
C ARG A 679 -7.09 23.27 -8.44
N ALA A 680 -8.36 23.02 -8.10
CA ALA A 680 -8.96 23.47 -6.84
C ALA A 680 -8.69 22.44 -5.75
N LEU A 681 -8.27 22.88 -4.56
CA LEU A 681 -8.02 22.02 -3.41
C LEU A 681 -8.17 22.79 -2.10
N THR A 682 -8.44 22.06 -1.02
CA THR A 682 -8.43 22.65 0.33
C THR A 682 -7.02 22.54 0.92
N LEU A 683 -6.42 23.68 1.26
CA LEU A 683 -5.16 23.70 2.02
C LEU A 683 -5.47 23.71 3.52
N PRO A 684 -4.84 22.84 4.34
CA PRO A 684 -4.94 22.89 5.79
C PRO A 684 -4.45 24.24 6.36
N PRO A 685 -4.88 24.61 7.57
CA PRO A 685 -4.43 25.85 8.20
C PRO A 685 -2.90 25.97 8.27
N GLY A 686 -2.40 27.19 8.09
CA GLY A 686 -0.97 27.51 8.12
C GLY A 686 -0.44 27.96 6.76
N GLY A 687 0.88 28.08 6.63
CA GLY A 687 1.55 28.46 5.39
C GLY A 687 1.96 27.23 4.58
N TRP A 688 1.77 27.29 3.26
CA TRP A 688 2.18 26.27 2.31
C TRP A 688 2.96 26.91 1.17
N VAL A 689 4.12 26.41 0.85
CA VAL A 689 4.98 26.94 -0.20
C VAL A 689 4.94 25.99 -1.40
N ASP A 690 4.58 26.52 -2.57
CA ASP A 690 4.61 25.76 -3.82
C ASP A 690 6.03 25.26 -4.11
N TRP A 691 6.17 23.96 -4.34
CA TRP A 691 7.44 23.26 -4.54
C TRP A 691 8.24 23.80 -5.73
N TRP A 692 7.52 24.22 -6.79
CA TRP A 692 8.10 24.58 -8.08
C TRP A 692 8.39 26.07 -8.22
N THR A 693 7.56 26.91 -7.62
CA THR A 693 7.65 28.39 -7.77
C THR A 693 8.19 29.07 -6.52
N GLY A 694 8.04 28.45 -5.34
CA GLY A 694 8.35 29.06 -4.07
C GLY A 694 7.29 30.10 -3.61
N GLU A 695 6.12 30.13 -4.25
CA GLU A 695 5.02 31.01 -3.82
C GLU A 695 4.43 30.51 -2.49
N LEU A 696 4.25 31.44 -1.55
CA LEU A 696 3.63 31.17 -0.26
C LEU A 696 2.12 31.36 -0.35
N LEU A 697 1.36 30.31 -0.08
CA LEU A 697 -0.08 30.31 0.07
C LEU A 697 -0.47 30.18 1.55
N MET A 698 -1.53 30.87 1.95
CA MET A 698 -2.09 30.70 3.29
C MET A 698 -3.28 29.76 3.21
N GLY A 699 -3.20 28.67 3.94
CA GLY A 699 -4.27 27.67 4.03
C GLY A 699 -5.37 28.04 5.01
N GLY A 700 -6.28 27.10 5.23
CA GLY A 700 -7.50 27.24 6.02
C GLY A 700 -8.74 27.38 5.14
N GLY A 701 -8.65 27.07 3.87
CA GLY A 701 -9.74 27.12 2.91
C GLY A 701 -9.39 26.60 1.54
N GLU A 702 -10.33 26.72 0.62
CA GLU A 702 -10.15 26.33 -0.77
C GLU A 702 -9.28 27.34 -1.55
N VAL A 703 -8.38 26.82 -2.34
CA VAL A 703 -7.52 27.58 -3.27
C VAL A 703 -7.58 26.95 -4.66
N GLU A 704 -7.39 27.78 -5.69
CA GLU A 704 -7.19 27.31 -7.06
C GLU A 704 -5.76 27.64 -7.48
N VAL A 705 -5.04 26.63 -8.00
CA VAL A 705 -3.64 26.76 -8.41
C VAL A 705 -3.47 26.36 -9.87
N ALA A 706 -2.48 26.96 -10.54
CA ALA A 706 -2.13 26.57 -11.89
C ALA A 706 -1.52 25.16 -11.90
N ALA A 707 -1.91 24.36 -12.88
CA ALA A 707 -1.43 22.99 -13.08
C ALA A 707 -1.24 22.70 -14.59
N PRO A 708 -0.31 23.39 -15.26
CA PRO A 708 0.02 23.03 -16.63
C PRO A 708 0.48 21.57 -16.71
N LEU A 709 0.48 20.98 -17.91
CA LEU A 709 0.66 19.53 -18.09
C LEU A 709 1.94 18.96 -17.45
N GLU A 710 2.97 19.77 -17.34
CA GLU A 710 4.27 19.38 -16.76
C GLU A 710 4.39 19.62 -15.26
N THR A 711 3.30 20.02 -14.58
CA THR A 711 3.39 20.47 -13.18
C THR A 711 2.32 19.80 -12.31
N LEU A 712 2.76 18.96 -11.41
CA LEU A 712 1.96 18.43 -10.30
C LEU A 712 1.83 19.51 -9.21
N PRO A 713 0.64 19.91 -8.78
CA PRO A 713 0.48 20.72 -7.58
C PRO A 713 1.04 20.03 -6.35
N LEU A 714 2.15 20.57 -5.85
CA LEU A 714 2.94 20.04 -4.72
C LEU A 714 3.34 21.18 -3.80
N PHE A 715 3.01 21.07 -2.52
CA PHE A 715 3.24 22.12 -1.53
C PHE A 715 4.03 21.60 -0.35
N VAL A 716 4.90 22.45 0.16
CA VAL A 716 5.69 22.21 1.36
C VAL A 716 5.15 23.06 2.50
N ARG A 717 4.86 22.43 3.64
CA ARG A 717 4.38 23.13 4.84
C ARG A 717 5.42 24.11 5.35
N ALA A 718 4.99 25.28 5.82
CA ALA A 718 5.86 26.22 6.53
C ALA A 718 6.45 25.57 7.80
N GLY A 719 7.76 25.68 7.96
CA GLY A 719 8.52 24.99 9.01
C GLY A 719 9.03 23.62 8.60
N ALA A 720 8.70 23.12 7.41
CA ALA A 720 9.15 21.80 6.98
C ALA A 720 10.67 21.75 6.72
N ILE A 721 11.22 20.59 7.05
CA ILE A 721 12.58 20.16 6.73
C ILE A 721 12.44 18.85 5.92
N VAL A 722 12.80 18.89 4.65
CA VAL A 722 12.68 17.75 3.73
C VAL A 722 14.08 17.28 3.32
N PRO A 723 14.58 16.18 3.90
CA PRO A 723 15.86 15.59 3.49
C PRO A 723 15.74 14.95 2.11
N LEU A 724 16.74 15.14 1.27
CA LEU A 724 16.80 14.72 -0.12
C LEU A 724 18.18 14.10 -0.42
N LEU A 725 18.23 13.22 -1.39
CA LEU A 725 19.50 12.82 -2.01
C LEU A 725 20.01 13.92 -2.96
N ARG A 726 21.30 13.86 -3.24
CA ARG A 726 21.90 14.70 -4.30
C ARG A 726 21.23 14.44 -5.65
N PRO A 727 21.18 15.45 -6.55
CA PRO A 727 20.39 15.36 -7.78
C PRO A 727 21.01 14.44 -8.86
N THR A 728 22.16 13.84 -8.63
CA THR A 728 22.88 13.00 -9.59
C THR A 728 22.68 11.49 -9.36
N ILE A 729 21.99 11.09 -8.26
CA ILE A 729 21.80 9.66 -7.94
C ILE A 729 21.02 8.97 -9.05
N ASP A 730 21.60 7.92 -9.64
CA ASP A 730 21.02 7.10 -10.70
C ASP A 730 20.28 5.89 -10.13
N SER A 731 20.71 5.40 -8.96
CA SER A 731 20.16 4.21 -8.34
C SER A 731 20.30 4.22 -6.80
N LEU A 732 19.35 3.59 -6.11
CA LEU A 732 19.49 3.26 -4.69
C LEU A 732 20.22 1.93 -4.49
N ALA A 733 20.33 1.08 -5.53
CA ALA A 733 20.94 -0.25 -5.45
C ALA A 733 22.47 -0.17 -5.59
N PRO A 734 23.20 -1.12 -4.98
CA PRO A 734 24.65 -1.26 -5.21
C PRO A 734 24.99 -1.47 -6.69
N THR A 735 26.18 -0.99 -7.08
CA THR A 735 26.74 -1.13 -8.44
C THR A 735 28.19 -1.59 -8.39
N THR A 736 28.65 -2.29 -9.42
CA THR A 736 30.07 -2.56 -9.63
C THR A 736 30.72 -1.58 -10.62
N MET A 737 29.96 -0.56 -11.09
CA MET A 737 30.40 0.44 -12.06
C MET A 737 30.29 1.89 -11.49
N PRO A 738 30.90 2.21 -10.32
CA PRO A 738 30.67 3.47 -9.61
C PRO A 738 31.19 4.71 -10.36
N THR A 739 31.95 4.54 -11.43
CA THR A 739 32.38 5.64 -12.30
C THR A 739 31.37 5.97 -13.40
N GLN A 740 30.34 5.14 -13.57
CA GLN A 740 29.31 5.28 -14.61
C GLN A 740 27.92 5.42 -14.02
N VAL A 741 27.68 4.84 -12.83
CA VAL A 741 26.41 4.83 -12.13
C VAL A 741 26.61 5.48 -10.77
N ASP A 742 25.95 6.60 -10.53
CA ASP A 742 25.94 7.28 -9.24
C ASP A 742 24.94 6.56 -8.30
N SER A 743 25.48 5.70 -7.45
CA SER A 743 24.69 4.84 -6.56
C SER A 743 24.69 5.37 -5.14
N PHE A 744 23.49 5.51 -4.55
CA PHE A 744 23.32 5.81 -3.13
C PHE A 744 23.97 4.76 -2.23
N ALA A 745 23.82 3.48 -2.56
CA ALA A 745 24.37 2.39 -1.74
C ALA A 745 25.90 2.38 -1.69
N GLU A 746 26.58 2.86 -2.76
CA GLU A 746 28.04 2.95 -2.81
C GLU A 746 28.55 4.25 -2.18
N ASP A 747 27.87 5.35 -2.42
CA ASP A 747 28.22 6.67 -1.91
C ASP A 747 26.97 7.49 -1.60
N PRO A 748 26.52 7.56 -0.35
CA PRO A 748 25.39 8.43 0.04
C PRO A 748 25.65 9.91 -0.24
N GLY A 749 26.88 10.37 -0.15
CA GLY A 749 27.28 11.76 -0.32
C GLY A 749 26.82 12.69 0.77
N ALA A 750 26.80 13.97 0.48
CA ALA A 750 26.24 15.00 1.35
C ALA A 750 24.70 14.95 1.32
N LEU A 751 24.07 15.18 2.47
CA LEU A 751 22.62 15.30 2.56
C LEU A 751 22.15 16.62 1.97
N TYR A 752 21.18 16.59 1.06
CA TYR A 752 20.46 17.77 0.60
C TYR A 752 19.24 18.00 1.49
N VAL A 753 18.97 19.23 1.86
CA VAL A 753 17.89 19.56 2.80
C VAL A 753 17.11 20.75 2.27
N ARG A 754 15.87 20.51 1.80
CA ARG A 754 14.95 21.60 1.46
C ARG A 754 14.24 22.09 2.72
N VAL A 755 14.25 23.39 2.96
CA VAL A 755 13.67 24.01 4.16
C VAL A 755 12.71 25.13 3.76
N VAL A 756 11.55 25.15 4.39
CA VAL A 756 10.66 26.32 4.43
C VAL A 756 10.74 26.91 5.81
N ALA A 757 11.35 28.09 5.94
CA ALA A 757 11.60 28.71 7.22
C ALA A 757 10.30 29.15 7.93
N ALA A 758 10.18 28.91 9.23
CA ALA A 758 9.05 29.37 10.05
C ALA A 758 9.54 29.88 11.41
N ALA A 759 8.74 30.78 12.01
CA ALA A 759 9.04 31.36 13.34
C ALA A 759 9.02 30.30 14.44
N GLN A 760 8.15 29.31 14.31
CA GLN A 760 8.14 28.15 15.18
C GLN A 760 9.33 27.26 14.83
N ALA A 761 10.06 26.86 15.89
CA ALA A 761 11.14 25.89 15.72
C ALA A 761 10.57 24.52 15.29
N SER A 762 11.26 23.87 14.39
CA SER A 762 10.95 22.49 13.98
C SER A 762 12.22 21.67 13.85
N GLU A 763 12.05 20.36 13.94
CA GLU A 763 13.12 19.38 13.84
C GLU A 763 12.71 18.21 12.95
N PHE A 764 13.69 17.53 12.39
CA PHE A 764 13.50 16.31 11.62
C PHE A 764 14.69 15.37 11.86
N THR A 765 14.43 14.18 12.39
CA THR A 765 15.45 13.14 12.54
C THR A 765 15.30 12.16 11.38
N VAL A 766 16.32 12.07 10.55
CA VAL A 766 16.42 11.14 9.42
C VAL A 766 16.62 9.72 9.96
N TYR A 767 16.23 8.71 9.21
CA TYR A 767 16.32 7.30 9.58
C TYR A 767 17.70 6.83 10.07
N ASP A 768 18.78 7.52 9.67
CA ASP A 768 20.14 7.22 10.05
C ASP A 768 20.60 7.91 11.34
N GLY A 769 19.70 8.64 12.01
CA GLY A 769 19.97 9.44 13.18
C GLY A 769 20.47 10.86 12.90
N THR A 770 20.59 11.28 11.63
CA THR A 770 20.90 12.69 11.30
C THR A 770 19.79 13.60 11.82
N ALA A 771 20.15 14.51 12.75
CA ALA A 771 19.20 15.47 13.31
C ALA A 771 19.31 16.82 12.60
N LEU A 772 18.18 17.36 12.19
CA LEU A 772 18.03 18.62 11.47
C LEU A 772 17.09 19.54 12.23
N THR A 773 17.43 20.84 12.36
CA THR A 773 16.54 21.83 12.97
C THR A 773 16.45 23.12 12.18
N GLN A 774 15.36 23.85 12.31
CA GLN A 774 15.20 25.19 11.79
C GLN A 774 14.43 26.10 12.76
N GLN A 775 14.75 27.41 12.74
CA GLN A 775 13.97 28.45 13.41
C GLN A 775 14.21 29.81 12.75
N LEU A 776 13.14 30.48 12.36
CA LEU A 776 13.19 31.85 11.86
C LEU A 776 12.91 32.85 12.96
N GLY A 777 13.94 33.56 13.42
CA GLY A 777 13.80 34.69 14.35
C GLY A 777 13.79 36.05 13.65
N ASP A 778 13.58 37.09 14.41
CA ASP A 778 13.57 38.48 13.90
C ASP A 778 14.94 38.87 13.30
N ALA A 779 16.04 38.47 13.90
CA ALA A 779 17.39 38.86 13.52
C ALA A 779 18.08 37.81 12.59
N ALA A 780 17.65 36.55 12.61
CA ALA A 780 18.31 35.48 11.86
C ALA A 780 17.41 34.27 11.64
N LEU A 781 17.72 33.50 10.60
CA LEU A 781 17.28 32.12 10.44
C LEU A 781 18.39 31.22 10.98
N THR A 782 18.06 30.37 11.92
CA THR A 782 18.97 29.34 12.46
C THR A 782 18.66 28.00 11.84
N LEU A 783 19.68 27.30 11.33
CA LEU A 783 19.60 25.93 10.85
C LEU A 783 20.68 25.11 11.56
N ALA A 784 20.39 23.86 11.90
CA ALA A 784 21.44 22.99 12.43
C ALA A 784 21.37 21.60 11.81
N ILE A 785 22.52 20.93 11.79
CA ILE A 785 22.69 19.53 11.45
C ILE A 785 23.64 18.85 12.42
N ALA A 786 23.22 17.71 12.95
CA ALA A 786 24.08 16.75 13.62
C ALA A 786 24.05 15.47 12.77
N PRO A 787 25.17 15.07 12.11
CA PRO A 787 25.16 13.93 11.22
C PRO A 787 24.92 12.63 11.97
N GLY A 788 24.18 11.72 11.33
CA GLY A 788 23.99 10.33 11.75
C GLY A 788 25.05 9.40 11.19
N GLU A 789 24.63 8.17 10.87
CA GLU A 789 25.56 7.10 10.46
C GLU A 789 25.83 7.10 8.95
N VAL A 790 24.91 7.58 8.11
CA VAL A 790 24.97 7.49 6.65
C VAL A 790 25.43 8.80 6.02
N PHE A 791 24.80 9.94 6.36
CA PHE A 791 25.08 11.23 5.73
C PHE A 791 26.19 11.99 6.44
N THR A 792 27.41 11.45 6.36
CA THR A 792 28.60 11.97 7.07
C THR A 792 29.43 12.98 6.26
N GLN A 793 29.13 13.20 4.98
CA GLN A 793 29.96 14.01 4.06
C GLN A 793 29.56 15.50 4.02
N GLY A 794 28.72 15.95 4.97
CA GLY A 794 28.21 17.32 5.04
C GLY A 794 26.81 17.49 4.51
N ALA A 795 26.39 18.74 4.31
CA ALA A 795 25.04 19.05 3.88
C ALA A 795 24.98 20.22 2.88
N TRP A 796 23.92 20.19 2.08
CA TRP A 796 23.47 21.28 1.23
C TRP A 796 22.06 21.69 1.65
N PHE A 797 21.94 22.82 2.37
CA PHE A 797 20.65 23.41 2.68
C PHE A 797 20.15 24.24 1.52
N GLU A 798 18.88 24.08 1.16
CA GLU A 798 18.14 24.85 0.17
C GLU A 798 16.90 25.43 0.85
N VAL A 799 17.00 26.68 1.34
CA VAL A 799 15.86 27.40 1.92
C VAL A 799 15.11 28.05 0.78
N ILE A 800 13.89 27.62 0.49
CA ILE A 800 13.00 28.19 -0.52
C ILE A 800 12.12 29.27 0.12
N ALA A 801 11.59 30.20 -0.67
CA ALA A 801 10.91 31.39 -0.16
C ALA A 801 11.70 32.09 0.95
N ALA A 802 13.03 32.11 0.79
CA ALA A 802 13.96 32.49 1.85
C ALA A 802 13.85 33.97 2.22
N PRO A 803 13.94 34.33 3.52
CA PRO A 803 14.04 35.72 3.94
C PRO A 803 15.30 36.40 3.36
N GLU A 804 15.33 37.73 3.37
CA GLU A 804 16.57 38.44 3.02
C GLU A 804 17.68 38.14 4.04
N VAL A 805 18.90 37.88 3.53
CA VAL A 805 20.08 37.48 4.30
C VAL A 805 21.25 38.34 3.88
N VAL A 806 21.98 38.91 4.87
CA VAL A 806 23.16 39.76 4.67
C VAL A 806 24.48 39.05 4.99
N GLY A 807 24.41 37.88 5.64
CA GLY A 807 25.56 37.06 5.99
C GLY A 807 25.16 35.73 6.58
N VAL A 808 26.02 34.74 6.49
CA VAL A 808 25.84 33.41 7.10
C VAL A 808 27.07 33.07 7.95
N LEU A 809 26.82 32.67 9.18
CA LEU A 809 27.84 32.17 10.10
C LEU A 809 27.66 30.66 10.30
N ASP A 810 28.75 29.93 10.48
CA ASP A 810 28.80 28.56 10.99
C ASP A 810 29.46 28.60 12.36
N GLY A 811 28.64 28.48 13.42
CA GLY A 811 29.07 28.91 14.75
C GLY A 811 29.43 30.40 14.76
N ASP A 812 30.72 30.70 15.06
CA ASP A 812 31.27 32.07 15.06
C ASP A 812 31.99 32.41 13.75
N GLU A 813 32.15 31.49 12.81
CA GLU A 813 32.89 31.65 11.56
C GLU A 813 31.99 32.13 10.42
N ALA A 814 32.38 33.24 9.78
CA ALA A 814 31.64 33.73 8.60
C ALA A 814 31.90 32.86 7.37
N LEU A 815 30.84 32.36 6.75
CA LEU A 815 30.91 31.65 5.47
C LEU A 815 31.03 32.63 4.30
N ALA A 816 31.83 32.27 3.32
CA ALA A 816 31.99 33.05 2.11
C ALA A 816 30.69 33.07 1.27
N GLN A 817 30.29 34.26 0.84
CA GLN A 817 29.24 34.41 -0.16
C GLN A 817 29.79 34.13 -1.55
N LEU A 818 29.13 33.30 -2.33
CA LEU A 818 29.44 32.95 -3.70
C LEU A 818 28.45 33.64 -4.67
N ASP A 819 28.93 33.90 -5.91
CA ASP A 819 28.15 34.64 -6.90
C ASP A 819 26.95 33.85 -7.46
N SER A 820 26.92 32.52 -7.31
CA SER A 820 25.85 31.63 -7.85
C SER A 820 25.84 30.28 -7.19
N LEU A 821 24.73 29.54 -7.35
CA LEU A 821 24.60 28.13 -6.94
C LEU A 821 25.66 27.26 -7.66
N ALA A 822 25.96 27.54 -8.92
CA ALA A 822 27.00 26.81 -9.67
C ALA A 822 28.41 27.06 -9.11
N ALA A 823 28.69 28.25 -8.60
CA ALA A 823 29.93 28.53 -7.88
C ALA A 823 29.99 27.83 -6.52
N LEU A 824 28.86 27.83 -5.79
CA LEU A 824 28.74 27.14 -4.51
C LEU A 824 28.90 25.62 -4.67
N ALA A 825 28.38 25.04 -5.74
CA ALA A 825 28.54 23.61 -6.00
C ALA A 825 30.01 23.16 -6.08
N LYS A 826 30.89 24.03 -6.60
CA LYS A 826 32.33 23.79 -6.75
C LYS A 826 33.15 24.13 -5.51
N ALA A 827 32.59 24.91 -4.59
CA ALA A 827 33.23 25.28 -3.35
C ALA A 827 33.13 24.15 -2.31
N GLU A 828 34.07 24.08 -1.37
CA GLU A 828 33.98 23.15 -0.25
C GLU A 828 32.84 23.53 0.70
N ARG A 829 32.72 24.83 1.02
CA ARG A 829 31.66 25.40 1.87
C ARG A 829 31.38 26.85 1.49
N GLY A 830 30.25 27.39 1.90
CA GLY A 830 29.85 28.75 1.62
C GLY A 830 28.33 28.89 1.49
N TRP A 831 27.89 30.03 0.98
CA TRP A 831 26.48 30.28 0.72
C TRP A 831 26.29 31.13 -0.53
N ALA A 832 25.13 30.97 -1.16
CA ALA A 832 24.73 31.74 -2.34
C ALA A 832 23.23 32.02 -2.29
N ARG A 833 22.80 33.03 -3.04
CA ARG A 833 21.37 33.31 -3.27
C ARG A 833 21.03 33.21 -4.74
N ASP A 834 19.82 32.77 -5.00
CA ASP A 834 19.20 32.82 -6.32
C ASP A 834 17.80 33.43 -6.20
N LYS A 835 17.25 33.85 -7.32
CA LYS A 835 15.89 34.40 -7.39
C LYS A 835 14.81 33.33 -7.63
N VAL A 836 15.22 32.13 -7.96
CA VAL A 836 14.31 31.01 -8.17
C VAL A 836 13.57 30.62 -6.89
N LEU A 837 12.46 29.93 -6.99
CA LEU A 837 11.66 29.40 -5.89
C LEU A 837 11.32 30.46 -4.83
N GLY A 838 10.83 31.63 -5.26
CA GLY A 838 10.49 32.75 -4.36
C GLY A 838 11.70 33.39 -3.68
N GLY A 839 12.90 33.10 -4.14
CA GLY A 839 14.19 33.43 -3.56
C GLY A 839 14.77 32.25 -2.78
N THR A 840 15.87 31.71 -3.28
CA THR A 840 16.57 30.58 -2.64
C THR A 840 17.81 31.08 -1.89
N LEU A 841 17.97 30.63 -0.65
CA LEU A 841 19.23 30.68 0.08
C LEU A 841 19.83 29.26 0.12
N ALA A 842 20.96 29.07 -0.56
CA ALA A 842 21.69 27.82 -0.49
C ALA A 842 22.91 27.95 0.44
N ILE A 843 23.11 26.98 1.33
CA ILE A 843 24.26 26.92 2.25
C ILE A 843 24.87 25.53 2.15
N LYS A 844 26.18 25.46 1.85
CA LYS A 844 26.94 24.21 1.79
C LYS A 844 27.92 24.15 2.94
N VAL A 845 27.92 23.03 3.66
CA VAL A 845 28.87 22.75 4.75
C VAL A 845 29.52 21.40 4.56
N GLY A 846 30.75 21.25 5.09
CA GLY A 846 31.50 20.01 5.06
C GLY A 846 31.04 19.00 6.12
N PRO A 847 31.83 17.91 6.32
CA PRO A 847 31.56 16.93 7.35
C PRO A 847 31.55 17.53 8.76
N GLY A 848 30.67 17.02 9.63
CA GLY A 848 30.58 17.39 11.05
C GLY A 848 29.24 18.01 11.42
N GLN A 849 29.17 18.39 12.70
CA GLN A 849 28.01 19.11 13.25
C GLN A 849 28.12 20.60 12.93
N HIS A 850 27.02 21.22 12.49
CA HIS A 850 26.99 22.65 12.15
C HIS A 850 25.80 23.33 12.77
N THR A 851 25.98 24.59 13.16
CA THR A 851 24.91 25.51 13.58
C THR A 851 25.05 26.79 12.76
N LEU A 852 24.15 26.94 11.82
CA LEU A 852 24.19 28.00 10.81
C LEU A 852 23.27 29.15 11.23
N THR A 853 23.81 30.37 11.18
CA THR A 853 23.05 31.58 11.49
C THR A 853 23.03 32.48 10.25
N ALA A 854 21.91 32.46 9.53
CA ALA A 854 21.70 33.34 8.38
C ALA A 854 21.12 34.67 8.86
N GLN A 855 21.98 35.70 8.91
CA GLN A 855 21.68 37.03 9.47
C GLN A 855 20.75 37.80 8.56
N ARG A 856 19.69 38.36 9.12
CA ARG A 856 18.73 39.23 8.41
C ARG A 856 19.15 40.70 8.53
N PRO A 857 18.72 41.54 7.55
CA PRO A 857 19.04 42.96 7.55
C PRO A 857 18.65 43.72 8.82
#